data_dc7afa8563b68db61055f3ea4234b847
#
_entry.id   dc7afa8563b68db61055f3ea4234b847
#
_cell.length_a   1.000
_cell.length_b   1.000
_cell.length_c   1.000
_cell.angle_alpha   90.00
_cell.angle_beta   90.00
_cell.angle_gamma   90.00
#
_symmetry.space_group_name_H-M   'P 1'
#
loop_
_entity.id
_entity.type
_entity.pdbx_description
1 polymer ?
#
loop_
_entity_poly.entity_id
_entity_poly.type
_entity_poly.pdbx_seq_one_letter_code
_entity_poly.pdbx_strand_id
1 'polypeptide(L)'
;MSTTRRDFIKKSALFSSGLFFAEAMPASIQRAFDIKAPEGSTFLDAEHIVFLMQENRSFDHCFGTLKGVRGFNDPRAMKLKDGLPVWFQSDIHKNIYGPFRLDIENTKVTWMGGLPHSWKDMVEARNEGKMDNWLIAKRPGNAEYKDLPLTMGYFSRADIPFYYALADAFTVCDQHFCSSLTGTSANRSYFWAGAIREKPRDPNSIAHVDNGQINYKDVSWTTYPERLEKANVSWRVYQNELSIPVGFDWHAESWLANFTDNNLEFYKQYNVRFHKAHYDYMVLELERLKGSLNDKTLTKDKIQEVEGKIQQLEKDIDLYSPSKFEALSEFDKAIHKKAFTTNTSDPDYHKLEQMTYMEKGVEKTMEVPKGDIFYQFRKDVDENKLPMVSWLVAPCNFSDHPSAPWFGAWYLSEAIDILTKNPEVWKKTIFVLTYDENDGYFDHIAPFVPPLTTDKTMGKVAKGMDTQDEWVTKEQERVRIGKTDSQLASPIGLGYRVPMIIASPWTRGGWVNSEVLDLTSTIQFLEYFIEKKTGKQVIEENISSWRREVCGNMTSVFQSERDLREVNLDFVDRNDYIARIMNAKEKKVPGDFNAFTKKEVLGSKHWTLLSKFPKQEEGIKKACALPYNLNANVKLAGSKTQLQMDFTVESNQLKNKVYAAPVQVYDMIGGSQSRGVWDFAVRDNEPMDYYWKVEDGDKYHYNVHGPNGFFRSFEGSKSNLDIYVEVFLHTDLSISVKLKNNGVNTVNVALDNSLYLKKAMIIELPPNKEELLKWDYTGSNGWYDLMISCKEDKEWKQHYAGHIENGQSSITDPLMASLSK
;
A
#
# COMPACT_ATOMS: atom_id res chain seq x y z
N MET A 1 -23.76 -29.33 14.13
CA MET A 1 -23.47 -29.03 15.55
C MET A 1 -22.53 -27.82 15.53
N SER A 2 -23.04 -26.65 15.92
CA SER A 2 -22.22 -25.43 15.92
C SER A 2 -21.16 -25.56 17.04
N THR A 3 -19.91 -25.61 16.64
CA THR A 3 -18.80 -25.51 17.59
C THR A 3 -18.69 -24.05 18.02
N THR A 4 -18.99 -23.76 19.29
CA THR A 4 -18.86 -22.42 19.85
C THR A 4 -17.37 -22.08 20.05
N ARG A 5 -17.04 -20.79 20.15
CA ARG A 5 -15.71 -20.26 20.52
C ARG A 5 -15.12 -21.00 21.73
N ARG A 6 -15.98 -21.41 22.66
CA ARG A 6 -15.62 -22.18 23.85
C ARG A 6 -15.09 -23.58 23.51
N ASP A 7 -15.60 -24.22 22.45
CA ASP A 7 -15.13 -25.52 21.98
C ASP A 7 -13.81 -25.40 21.24
N PHE A 8 -13.57 -24.27 20.57
CA PHE A 8 -12.31 -23.97 19.93
C PHE A 8 -11.18 -23.73 20.95
N ILE A 9 -11.45 -22.95 22.01
CA ILE A 9 -10.50 -22.72 23.12
C ILE A 9 -10.23 -24.01 23.90
N LYS A 10 -11.26 -24.84 24.15
CA LYS A 10 -11.09 -26.13 24.85
C LYS A 10 -10.32 -27.15 24.01
N LYS A 11 -10.48 -27.19 22.72
CA LYS A 11 -9.70 -28.09 21.85
C LYS A 11 -8.23 -27.68 21.77
N SER A 12 -7.92 -26.39 21.83
CA SER A 12 -6.54 -25.90 21.89
C SER A 12 -5.81 -26.25 23.20
N ALA A 13 -6.55 -26.31 24.32
CA ALA A 13 -5.99 -26.69 25.63
C ALA A 13 -5.75 -28.22 25.79
N LEU A 14 -6.32 -29.07 24.95
CA LEU A 14 -6.22 -30.53 25.02
C LEU A 14 -5.07 -31.14 24.21
N PHE A 15 -4.30 -30.34 23.47
CA PHE A 15 -3.17 -30.81 22.67
C PHE A 15 -1.79 -30.69 23.34
N SER A 16 -1.72 -30.49 24.65
CA SER A 16 -0.47 -30.33 25.41
C SER A 16 0.14 -31.64 25.88
N SER A 17 -0.16 -32.79 25.25
CA SER A 17 0.53 -34.03 25.57
C SER A 17 0.95 -34.81 24.34
N GLY A 18 2.21 -34.65 23.95
CA GLY A 18 3.05 -35.70 23.36
C GLY A 18 2.95 -35.91 21.85
N LEU A 19 4.00 -35.47 21.15
CA LEU A 19 4.55 -36.09 19.95
C LEU A 19 3.62 -36.33 18.73
N PHE A 20 3.60 -35.33 17.85
CA PHE A 20 3.81 -35.51 16.40
C PHE A 20 3.90 -34.10 15.80
N PHE A 21 5.11 -33.68 15.45
CA PHE A 21 5.32 -32.54 14.55
C PHE A 21 4.80 -32.93 13.16
N ALA A 22 3.53 -32.72 12.90
CA ALA A 22 3.05 -32.55 11.57
C ALA A 22 3.22 -31.04 11.26
N GLU A 23 4.02 -30.70 10.28
CA GLU A 23 4.12 -29.39 9.66
C GLU A 23 2.71 -28.94 9.24
N ALA A 24 2.05 -28.11 10.05
CA ALA A 24 0.69 -27.70 9.77
C ALA A 24 0.64 -26.18 9.60
N MET A 25 0.23 -25.75 8.40
CA MET A 25 -0.18 -24.39 8.05
C MET A 25 -1.26 -23.88 9.01
N PRO A 26 -1.41 -22.54 9.22
CA PRO A 26 -2.60 -22.01 9.88
C PRO A 26 -3.86 -22.62 9.23
N ALA A 27 -4.66 -23.30 10.03
CA ALA A 27 -5.76 -24.14 9.50
C ALA A 27 -6.75 -23.36 8.61
N SER A 28 -6.93 -22.07 8.85
CA SER A 28 -7.75 -21.18 8.01
C SER A 28 -7.16 -20.98 6.62
N ILE A 29 -5.85 -20.74 6.52
CA ILE A 29 -5.15 -20.58 5.21
C ILE A 29 -5.14 -21.89 4.46
N GLN A 30 -4.86 -23.02 5.14
CA GLN A 30 -4.89 -24.35 4.51
C GLN A 30 -6.24 -24.65 3.90
N ARG A 31 -7.32 -24.45 4.65
CA ARG A 31 -8.68 -24.65 4.11
C ARG A 31 -8.96 -23.73 2.93
N ALA A 32 -8.61 -22.45 3.06
CA ALA A 32 -8.77 -21.48 1.98
C ALA A 32 -8.02 -21.88 0.71
N PHE A 33 -6.82 -22.41 0.86
CA PHE A 33 -6.00 -22.90 -0.25
C PHE A 33 -6.54 -24.19 -0.85
N ASP A 34 -7.04 -25.15 -0.05
CA ASP A 34 -7.52 -26.46 -0.52
C ASP A 34 -8.86 -26.37 -1.28
N ILE A 35 -9.70 -25.37 -0.95
CA ILE A 35 -10.97 -25.15 -1.63
C ILE A 35 -10.72 -24.56 -3.02
N LYS A 36 -10.91 -25.39 -4.05
CA LYS A 36 -10.66 -25.02 -5.45
C LYS A 36 -11.86 -24.32 -6.06
N ALA A 37 -11.58 -23.39 -6.98
CA ALA A 37 -12.63 -22.86 -7.85
C ALA A 37 -13.25 -23.98 -8.71
N PRO A 38 -14.54 -23.89 -9.06
CA PRO A 38 -15.14 -24.79 -10.02
C PRO A 38 -14.36 -24.81 -11.35
N GLU A 39 -14.30 -25.96 -12.00
CA GLU A 39 -13.64 -26.09 -13.30
C GLU A 39 -14.29 -25.18 -14.34
N GLY A 40 -13.46 -24.50 -15.15
CA GLY A 40 -13.92 -23.54 -16.14
C GLY A 40 -14.40 -22.20 -15.61
N SER A 41 -14.49 -22.01 -14.27
CA SER A 41 -14.91 -20.75 -13.68
C SER A 41 -13.77 -19.70 -13.71
N THR A 42 -14.17 -18.43 -13.72
CA THR A 42 -13.31 -17.26 -13.60
C THR A 42 -13.65 -16.47 -12.33
N PHE A 43 -12.88 -15.44 -12.02
CA PHE A 43 -13.20 -14.56 -10.88
C PHE A 43 -14.57 -13.85 -11.02
N LEU A 44 -15.13 -13.76 -12.24
CA LEU A 44 -16.46 -13.21 -12.48
C LEU A 44 -17.59 -14.13 -11.95
N ASP A 45 -17.27 -15.38 -11.65
CA ASP A 45 -18.21 -16.31 -11.00
C ASP A 45 -18.29 -16.09 -9.48
N ALA A 46 -17.44 -15.23 -8.91
CA ALA A 46 -17.57 -14.82 -7.51
C ALA A 46 -18.94 -14.18 -7.23
N GLU A 47 -19.46 -14.38 -6.03
CA GLU A 47 -20.70 -13.77 -5.54
C GLU A 47 -20.44 -12.76 -4.42
N HIS A 48 -19.30 -12.89 -3.75
CA HIS A 48 -18.94 -12.12 -2.59
C HIS A 48 -17.52 -11.52 -2.73
N ILE A 49 -17.39 -10.23 -2.46
CA ILE A 49 -16.12 -9.52 -2.35
C ILE A 49 -16.03 -8.97 -0.93
N VAL A 50 -15.04 -9.42 -0.17
CA VAL A 50 -14.86 -9.07 1.23
C VAL A 50 -13.55 -8.29 1.37
N PHE A 51 -13.62 -7.07 1.87
CA PHE A 51 -12.48 -6.22 2.15
C PHE A 51 -12.17 -6.19 3.64
N LEU A 52 -10.90 -6.29 3.98
CA LEU A 52 -10.35 -5.96 5.29
C LEU A 52 -9.19 -4.99 5.09
N MET A 53 -9.32 -3.78 5.61
CA MET A 53 -8.25 -2.79 5.64
C MET A 53 -7.70 -2.69 7.05
N GLN A 54 -6.42 -3.03 7.20
CA GLN A 54 -5.64 -2.89 8.43
C GLN A 54 -4.91 -1.55 8.44
N GLU A 55 -4.15 -1.26 9.51
CA GLU A 55 -3.56 0.05 9.75
C GLU A 55 -2.04 0.09 9.74
N ASN A 56 -1.56 1.10 9.07
CA ASN A 56 -0.31 1.83 9.22
C ASN A 56 0.94 0.98 9.08
N ARG A 57 1.11 0.28 7.93
CA ARG A 57 2.34 -0.49 7.64
C ARG A 57 2.81 -0.30 6.19
N SER A 58 4.11 0.00 6.00
CA SER A 58 4.68 0.02 4.66
C SER A 58 4.91 -1.39 4.11
N PHE A 59 5.05 -1.50 2.79
CA PHE A 59 5.33 -2.77 2.14
C PHE A 59 6.69 -3.34 2.56
N ASP A 60 7.76 -2.54 2.53
CA ASP A 60 9.10 -2.99 2.95
C ASP A 60 9.14 -3.37 4.43
N HIS A 61 8.41 -2.65 5.28
CA HIS A 61 8.31 -2.96 6.71
C HIS A 61 7.73 -4.37 6.95
N CYS A 62 6.71 -4.77 6.18
CA CYS A 62 6.09 -6.10 6.32
C CYS A 62 6.75 -7.16 5.44
N PHE A 63 7.05 -6.85 4.19
CA PHE A 63 7.42 -7.83 3.16
C PHE A 63 8.75 -7.57 2.47
N GLY A 64 9.56 -6.64 2.94
CA GLY A 64 10.87 -6.36 2.35
C GLY A 64 11.81 -7.57 2.28
N THR A 65 11.60 -8.59 3.15
CA THR A 65 12.36 -9.86 3.12
C THR A 65 11.62 -11.01 2.45
N LEU A 66 10.38 -10.84 1.98
CA LEU A 66 9.65 -11.91 1.31
C LEU A 66 10.28 -12.23 -0.05
N LYS A 67 10.43 -13.51 -0.37
CA LYS A 67 10.99 -13.93 -1.66
C LYS A 67 10.15 -13.45 -2.85
N GLY A 68 10.82 -13.09 -3.93
CA GLY A 68 10.20 -12.80 -5.23
C GLY A 68 9.47 -11.48 -5.33
N VAL A 69 9.35 -10.68 -4.27
CA VAL A 69 8.80 -9.32 -4.32
C VAL A 69 9.90 -8.27 -4.49
N ARG A 70 9.56 -7.07 -4.94
CA ARG A 70 10.47 -5.93 -4.92
C ARG A 70 10.64 -5.44 -3.49
N GLY A 71 11.63 -6.04 -2.83
CA GLY A 71 12.05 -5.79 -1.47
C GLY A 71 13.54 -5.45 -1.39
N PHE A 72 14.23 -5.91 -0.36
CA PHE A 72 15.63 -5.52 -0.10
C PHE A 72 16.65 -5.99 -1.14
N ASN A 73 16.30 -6.94 -1.99
CA ASN A 73 17.12 -7.38 -3.13
C ASN A 73 16.71 -6.72 -4.45
N ASP A 74 15.89 -5.66 -4.47
CA ASP A 74 15.51 -5.02 -5.73
C ASP A 74 16.75 -4.45 -6.45
N PRO A 75 17.18 -5.00 -7.59
CA PRO A 75 18.38 -4.57 -8.29
C PRO A 75 18.22 -3.19 -8.95
N ARG A 76 16.99 -2.66 -8.97
CA ARG A 76 16.65 -1.39 -9.61
C ARG A 76 16.33 -0.29 -8.61
N ALA A 77 16.64 -0.50 -7.32
CA ALA A 77 16.47 0.50 -6.30
C ALA A 77 17.19 1.80 -6.66
N MET A 78 16.52 2.90 -6.39
CA MET A 78 17.06 4.23 -6.70
C MET A 78 18.32 4.53 -5.90
N LYS A 79 19.17 5.40 -6.44
CA LYS A 79 20.31 5.97 -5.74
C LYS A 79 19.99 7.41 -5.34
N LEU A 80 20.37 7.76 -4.14
CA LEU A 80 20.32 9.14 -3.65
C LEU A 80 21.36 9.99 -4.40
N LYS A 81 21.21 11.30 -4.37
CA LYS A 81 22.11 12.23 -5.05
C LYS A 81 23.58 12.09 -4.62
N ASP A 82 23.82 11.65 -3.40
CA ASP A 82 25.17 11.44 -2.86
C ASP A 82 25.77 10.08 -3.25
N GLY A 83 25.07 9.29 -4.07
CA GLY A 83 25.45 7.99 -4.62
C GLY A 83 25.08 6.80 -3.73
N LEU A 84 24.55 7.03 -2.52
CA LEU A 84 24.09 5.95 -1.66
C LEU A 84 22.81 5.29 -2.24
N PRO A 85 22.66 3.97 -2.16
CA PRO A 85 21.36 3.34 -2.36
C PRO A 85 20.33 3.90 -1.38
N VAL A 86 19.07 4.02 -1.80
CA VAL A 86 17.98 4.66 -1.04
C VAL A 86 17.77 4.09 0.36
N TRP A 87 18.12 2.85 0.61
CA TRP A 87 18.05 2.23 1.94
C TRP A 87 18.96 2.85 3.00
N PHE A 88 19.97 3.63 2.59
CA PHE A 88 20.93 4.22 3.52
C PHE A 88 20.58 5.66 3.79
N GLN A 89 19.86 5.89 4.87
CA GLN A 89 19.33 7.19 5.25
C GLN A 89 20.22 7.87 6.30
N SER A 90 20.33 9.18 6.21
CA SER A 90 21.15 9.98 7.14
C SER A 90 20.27 10.68 8.18
N ASP A 91 20.68 10.63 9.45
CA ASP A 91 20.08 11.44 10.51
C ASP A 91 20.58 12.89 10.51
N ILE A 92 20.11 13.70 11.47
CA ILE A 92 20.55 15.10 11.65
C ILE A 92 22.05 15.23 12.00
N HIS A 93 22.67 14.16 12.52
CA HIS A 93 24.09 14.10 12.87
C HIS A 93 24.97 13.50 11.77
N LYS A 94 24.37 13.21 10.59
CA LYS A 94 25.00 12.54 9.45
C LYS A 94 25.42 11.09 9.72
N ASN A 95 24.87 10.46 10.75
CA ASN A 95 24.96 9.01 10.88
C ASN A 95 24.09 8.36 9.82
N ILE A 96 24.60 7.30 9.19
CA ILE A 96 23.88 6.57 8.12
C ILE A 96 23.34 5.27 8.71
N TYR A 97 22.05 5.06 8.56
CA TYR A 97 21.37 3.84 8.99
C TYR A 97 20.71 3.16 7.79
N GLY A 98 20.75 1.82 7.80
CA GLY A 98 20.02 0.97 6.88
C GLY A 98 18.85 0.27 7.57
N PRO A 99 18.05 -0.53 6.83
CA PRO A 99 16.99 -1.33 7.42
C PRO A 99 17.53 -2.29 8.49
N PHE A 100 16.76 -2.44 9.60
CA PHE A 100 17.11 -3.35 10.69
C PHE A 100 15.86 -4.09 11.19
N ARG A 101 16.03 -5.33 11.68
CA ARG A 101 14.91 -6.16 12.10
C ARG A 101 14.32 -5.66 13.42
N LEU A 102 13.01 -5.51 13.43
CA LEU A 102 12.23 -5.30 14.63
C LEU A 102 11.86 -6.67 15.22
N ASP A 103 12.70 -7.17 16.13
CA ASP A 103 12.54 -8.48 16.74
C ASP A 103 11.37 -8.47 17.72
N ILE A 104 10.24 -9.04 17.30
CA ILE A 104 8.99 -9.10 18.07
C ILE A 104 9.11 -9.99 19.32
N GLU A 105 10.06 -10.93 19.33
CA GLU A 105 10.27 -11.84 20.46
C GLU A 105 11.12 -11.22 21.56
N ASN A 106 12.16 -10.47 21.20
CA ASN A 106 13.18 -10.00 22.13
C ASN A 106 13.08 -8.49 22.43
N THR A 107 12.17 -7.77 21.81
CA THR A 107 11.95 -6.34 22.04
C THR A 107 10.48 -6.03 22.29
N LYS A 108 10.19 -4.85 22.86
CA LYS A 108 8.82 -4.38 23.06
C LYS A 108 8.21 -3.67 21.85
N VAL A 109 8.68 -3.93 20.64
CA VAL A 109 8.29 -3.18 19.44
C VAL A 109 6.78 -3.16 19.20
N THR A 110 6.06 -4.24 19.50
CA THR A 110 4.59 -4.30 19.37
C THR A 110 3.83 -3.52 20.44
N TRP A 111 4.54 -2.86 21.37
CA TRP A 111 4.01 -2.03 22.45
C TRP A 111 4.60 -0.60 22.41
N MET A 112 5.22 -0.24 21.29
CA MET A 112 5.69 1.12 21.02
C MET A 112 4.61 1.89 20.25
N GLY A 113 4.67 3.22 20.30
CA GLY A 113 3.75 4.04 19.54
C GLY A 113 4.10 4.15 18.07
N GLY A 114 3.18 4.68 17.28
CA GLY A 114 3.38 5.01 15.88
C GLY A 114 4.43 6.10 15.65
N LEU A 115 4.83 6.26 14.41
CA LEU A 115 5.75 7.28 13.93
C LEU A 115 4.98 8.51 13.40
N PRO A 116 5.62 9.67 13.20
CA PRO A 116 4.98 10.80 12.55
C PRO A 116 4.46 10.44 11.15
N HIS A 117 3.15 10.61 10.91
CA HIS A 117 2.49 10.23 9.66
C HIS A 117 1.44 11.24 9.18
N SER A 118 1.54 12.49 9.64
CA SER A 118 0.72 13.59 9.13
C SER A 118 1.14 14.00 7.72
N TRP A 119 0.30 14.78 7.05
CA TRP A 119 0.61 15.38 5.75
C TRP A 119 2.01 15.97 5.67
N LYS A 120 2.39 16.76 6.67
CA LYS A 120 3.72 17.37 6.72
C LYS A 120 4.83 16.33 6.74
N ASP A 121 4.72 15.35 7.62
CA ASP A 121 5.78 14.35 7.84
C ASP A 121 5.96 13.45 6.63
N MET A 122 4.85 13.11 5.94
CA MET A 122 4.87 12.30 4.73
C MET A 122 5.51 13.04 3.55
N VAL A 123 5.11 14.30 3.34
CA VAL A 123 5.65 15.13 2.25
C VAL A 123 7.14 15.46 2.49
N GLU A 124 7.52 15.75 3.72
CA GLU A 124 8.92 16.01 4.09
C GLU A 124 9.80 14.76 3.93
N ALA A 125 9.30 13.55 4.22
CA ALA A 125 10.03 12.30 4.00
C ALA A 125 10.29 12.05 2.51
N ARG A 126 9.29 12.31 1.64
CA ARG A 126 9.44 12.23 0.18
C ARG A 126 10.45 13.24 -0.36
N ASN A 127 10.53 14.40 0.22
CA ASN A 127 11.44 15.51 -0.15
C ASN A 127 11.47 15.79 -1.66
N GLU A 128 10.32 16.15 -2.23
CA GLU A 128 10.16 16.39 -3.68
C GLU A 128 10.57 15.20 -4.58
N GLY A 129 10.52 13.99 -4.05
CA GLY A 129 10.90 12.75 -4.73
C GLY A 129 12.34 12.30 -4.50
N LYS A 130 13.17 13.08 -3.79
CA LYS A 130 14.57 12.73 -3.50
C LYS A 130 14.71 11.58 -2.51
N MET A 131 13.69 11.29 -1.70
CA MET A 131 13.63 10.17 -0.74
C MET A 131 14.77 10.13 0.29
N ASP A 132 15.36 11.25 0.64
CA ASP A 132 16.58 11.36 1.45
C ASP A 132 16.37 12.01 2.82
N ASN A 133 15.11 12.15 3.29
CA ASN A 133 14.81 12.89 4.52
C ASN A 133 14.03 12.05 5.57
N TRP A 134 14.01 10.73 5.44
CA TRP A 134 13.20 9.85 6.26
C TRP A 134 13.51 9.91 7.75
N LEU A 135 14.78 9.80 8.15
CA LEU A 135 15.19 9.80 9.55
C LEU A 135 14.95 11.14 10.26
N ILE A 136 14.82 12.22 9.50
CA ILE A 136 14.52 13.55 10.02
C ILE A 136 13.01 13.74 10.14
N ALA A 137 12.27 13.50 9.06
CA ALA A 137 10.82 13.68 9.01
C ALA A 137 10.06 12.67 9.89
N LYS A 138 10.59 11.46 10.04
CA LYS A 138 9.94 10.34 10.76
C LYS A 138 10.57 10.06 12.13
N ARG A 139 11.24 11.03 12.72
CA ARG A 139 11.81 10.87 14.06
C ARG A 139 10.71 10.63 15.10
N PRO A 140 10.79 9.54 15.90
CA PRO A 140 9.78 9.26 16.91
C PRO A 140 9.58 10.38 17.92
N GLY A 141 8.32 10.64 18.29
CA GLY A 141 7.99 11.67 19.28
C GLY A 141 8.20 11.24 20.74
N ASN A 142 8.23 9.94 21.02
CA ASN A 142 8.37 9.41 22.39
C ASN A 142 9.82 9.56 22.89
N ALA A 143 10.00 10.14 24.09
CA ALA A 143 11.31 10.42 24.67
C ALA A 143 12.18 9.17 24.90
N GLU A 144 11.56 7.99 25.13
CA GLU A 144 12.29 6.74 25.38
C GLU A 144 13.04 6.24 24.13
N TYR A 145 12.51 6.50 22.93
CA TYR A 145 13.07 5.98 21.68
C TYR A 145 13.18 7.02 20.56
N LYS A 146 13.13 8.31 20.87
CA LYS A 146 13.20 9.41 19.90
C LYS A 146 14.49 9.45 19.05
N ASP A 147 15.54 8.81 19.52
CA ASP A 147 16.84 8.77 18.83
C ASP A 147 17.08 7.43 18.09
N LEU A 148 16.08 6.52 18.10
CA LEU A 148 16.16 5.30 17.33
C LEU A 148 15.77 5.56 15.86
N PRO A 149 16.46 4.93 14.88
CA PRO A 149 16.13 5.04 13.47
C PRO A 149 14.91 4.16 13.12
N LEU A 150 13.83 4.27 13.91
CA LEU A 150 12.72 3.33 13.96
C LEU A 150 11.97 3.25 12.62
N THR A 151 11.99 4.33 11.83
CA THR A 151 11.44 4.35 10.48
C THR A 151 12.06 3.27 9.58
N MET A 152 13.34 2.90 9.80
CA MET A 152 14.04 1.88 9.02
C MET A 152 13.77 0.45 9.50
N GLY A 153 12.88 0.28 10.47
CA GLY A 153 12.56 -1.02 11.05
C GLY A 153 11.68 -1.89 10.14
N TYR A 154 11.98 -3.19 10.04
CA TYR A 154 11.18 -4.16 9.29
C TYR A 154 10.91 -5.42 10.08
N PHE A 155 9.84 -6.14 9.70
CA PHE A 155 9.52 -7.48 10.17
C PHE A 155 9.95 -8.55 9.14
N SER A 156 10.30 -9.70 9.65
CA SER A 156 10.60 -10.90 8.85
C SER A 156 9.50 -11.95 9.00
N ARG A 157 9.62 -13.06 8.29
CA ARG A 157 8.74 -14.23 8.44
C ARG A 157 8.66 -14.72 9.90
N ALA A 158 9.75 -14.65 10.64
CA ALA A 158 9.76 -15.07 12.05
C ALA A 158 8.93 -14.15 12.94
N ASP A 159 8.74 -12.89 12.54
CA ASP A 159 7.99 -11.91 13.32
C ASP A 159 6.49 -11.93 12.98
N ILE A 160 6.13 -12.02 11.68
CA ILE A 160 4.76 -12.00 11.20
C ILE A 160 4.43 -13.21 10.29
N PRO A 161 4.59 -14.44 10.79
CA PRO A 161 4.56 -15.66 9.98
C PRO A 161 3.21 -15.90 9.29
N PHE A 162 2.08 -15.49 9.91
CA PHE A 162 0.74 -15.64 9.32
C PHE A 162 0.60 -14.87 8.00
N TYR A 163 1.10 -13.63 7.95
CA TYR A 163 1.04 -12.79 6.74
C TYR A 163 1.92 -13.33 5.63
N TYR A 164 3.11 -13.86 5.99
CA TYR A 164 3.99 -14.54 5.04
C TYR A 164 3.35 -15.81 4.48
N ALA A 165 2.70 -16.62 5.33
CA ALA A 165 1.96 -17.78 4.89
C ALA A 165 0.82 -17.42 3.92
N LEU A 166 0.08 -16.34 4.20
CA LEU A 166 -0.97 -15.85 3.32
C LEU A 166 -0.42 -15.38 1.96
N ALA A 167 0.71 -14.67 1.96
CA ALA A 167 1.41 -14.22 0.74
C ALA A 167 2.04 -15.37 -0.05
N ASP A 168 2.37 -16.49 0.60
CA ASP A 168 2.85 -17.69 -0.09
C ASP A 168 1.69 -18.52 -0.67
N ALA A 169 0.51 -18.42 -0.09
CA ALA A 169 -0.67 -19.14 -0.58
C ALA A 169 -1.39 -18.41 -1.72
N PHE A 170 -1.41 -17.09 -1.71
CA PHE A 170 -2.24 -16.26 -2.59
C PHE A 170 -1.42 -15.17 -3.29
N THR A 171 -2.11 -14.29 -4.05
CA THR A 171 -1.43 -13.23 -4.81
C THR A 171 -1.12 -12.04 -3.91
N VAL A 172 0.15 -11.63 -3.87
CA VAL A 172 0.62 -10.39 -3.25
C VAL A 172 0.87 -9.31 -4.29
N CYS A 173 0.46 -8.06 -4.01
CA CYS A 173 0.66 -6.91 -4.88
C CYS A 173 1.83 -6.06 -4.35
N ASP A 174 2.99 -6.10 -5.01
CA ASP A 174 4.19 -5.43 -4.57
C ASP A 174 4.40 -4.01 -5.14
N GLN A 175 3.41 -3.52 -5.90
CA GLN A 175 3.30 -2.16 -6.41
C GLN A 175 1.94 -1.54 -6.01
N HIS A 176 1.42 -1.91 -4.84
CA HIS A 176 0.24 -1.30 -4.27
C HIS A 176 0.65 -0.16 -3.34
N PHE A 177 0.10 1.03 -3.57
CA PHE A 177 0.40 2.26 -2.87
C PHE A 177 -0.82 2.72 -2.05
N CYS A 178 -0.61 3.37 -0.91
CA CYS A 178 -1.69 4.17 -0.35
C CYS A 178 -1.98 5.37 -1.28
N SER A 179 -3.18 5.93 -1.18
CA SER A 179 -3.64 6.91 -2.17
C SER A 179 -3.10 8.32 -1.96
N SER A 180 -2.61 8.63 -0.75
CA SER A 180 -2.15 9.97 -0.43
C SER A 180 -0.98 9.98 0.56
N LEU A 181 -0.13 11.02 0.45
CA LEU A 181 1.01 11.29 1.32
C LEU A 181 0.55 11.86 2.68
N THR A 182 -0.33 11.14 3.37
CA THR A 182 -0.86 11.56 4.67
C THR A 182 -1.44 10.36 5.43
N GLY A 183 -2.11 10.60 6.56
CA GLY A 183 -2.60 9.58 7.48
C GLY A 183 -3.91 8.91 7.08
N THR A 184 -4.45 8.18 8.04
CA THR A 184 -5.57 7.22 7.96
C THR A 184 -6.81 7.76 7.25
N SER A 185 -7.42 8.85 7.73
CA SER A 185 -8.78 9.24 7.30
C SER A 185 -8.83 9.72 5.85
N ALA A 186 -7.76 10.36 5.36
CA ALA A 186 -7.68 10.76 3.95
C ALA A 186 -7.51 9.53 3.04
N ASN A 187 -6.62 8.60 3.40
CA ASN A 187 -6.42 7.37 2.64
C ASN A 187 -7.69 6.51 2.62
N ARG A 188 -8.35 6.34 3.76
CA ARG A 188 -9.63 5.63 3.84
C ARG A 188 -10.73 6.35 3.05
N SER A 189 -10.70 7.70 2.94
CA SER A 189 -11.65 8.42 2.07
C SER A 189 -11.45 8.09 0.60
N TYR A 190 -10.22 7.89 0.12
CA TYR A 190 -10.00 7.36 -1.23
C TYR A 190 -10.57 5.95 -1.41
N PHE A 191 -10.45 5.10 -0.40
CA PHE A 191 -11.01 3.75 -0.42
C PHE A 191 -12.55 3.74 -0.42
N TRP A 192 -13.20 4.68 0.26
CA TRP A 192 -14.65 4.76 0.37
C TRP A 192 -15.31 5.61 -0.72
N ALA A 193 -14.59 6.60 -1.27
CA ALA A 193 -15.19 7.67 -2.06
C ALA A 193 -14.34 8.17 -3.24
N GLY A 194 -13.12 7.67 -3.40
CA GLY A 194 -12.24 8.06 -4.52
C GLY A 194 -11.69 9.48 -4.47
N ALA A 195 -11.95 10.26 -3.42
CA ALA A 195 -11.51 11.64 -3.27
C ALA A 195 -11.48 12.12 -1.81
N ILE A 196 -10.84 13.27 -1.57
CA ILE A 196 -10.73 13.94 -0.27
C ILE A 196 -11.09 15.42 -0.33
N ARG A 197 -12.07 15.79 -1.18
CA ARG A 197 -12.52 17.15 -1.36
C ARG A 197 -14.04 17.23 -1.29
N GLU A 198 -14.60 18.29 -0.70
CA GLU A 198 -16.06 18.51 -0.69
C GLU A 198 -16.66 18.62 -2.09
N LYS A 199 -15.89 19.13 -3.03
CA LYS A 199 -16.23 19.16 -4.46
C LYS A 199 -15.14 18.44 -5.24
N PRO A 200 -15.24 17.12 -5.39
CA PRO A 200 -14.30 16.35 -6.22
C PRO A 200 -14.22 16.93 -7.63
N ARG A 201 -13.04 16.91 -8.22
CA ARG A 201 -12.72 17.52 -9.53
C ARG A 201 -12.81 19.05 -9.57
N ASP A 202 -12.95 19.73 -8.44
CA ASP A 202 -12.77 21.16 -8.33
C ASP A 202 -11.44 21.45 -7.61
N PRO A 203 -10.38 21.85 -8.32
CA PRO A 203 -9.07 22.10 -7.72
C PRO A 203 -9.08 23.30 -6.76
N ASN A 204 -10.15 24.12 -6.76
CA ASN A 204 -10.33 25.20 -5.81
C ASN A 204 -10.94 24.71 -4.47
N SER A 205 -11.55 23.53 -4.46
CA SER A 205 -11.98 22.88 -3.21
C SER A 205 -10.75 22.38 -2.46
N ILE A 206 -10.60 22.78 -1.19
CA ILE A 206 -9.42 22.39 -0.38
C ILE A 206 -9.43 20.90 -0.12
N ALA A 207 -8.29 20.25 -0.30
CA ALA A 207 -8.12 18.84 0.03
C ALA A 207 -8.07 18.64 1.55
N HIS A 208 -8.78 17.65 2.06
CA HIS A 208 -8.79 17.27 3.47
C HIS A 208 -7.64 16.28 3.72
N VAL A 209 -6.45 16.80 3.92
CA VAL A 209 -5.22 16.00 4.09
C VAL A 209 -4.90 15.66 5.54
N ASP A 210 -5.64 16.17 6.51
CA ASP A 210 -5.49 15.83 7.92
C ASP A 210 -6.71 15.10 8.46
N ASN A 211 -6.51 14.11 9.34
CA ASN A 211 -7.60 13.39 10.01
C ASN A 211 -8.60 14.35 10.68
N GLY A 212 -8.10 15.43 11.31
CA GLY A 212 -8.93 16.44 11.96
C GLY A 212 -9.83 17.26 11.03
N GLN A 213 -9.63 17.17 9.70
CA GLN A 213 -10.52 17.78 8.71
C GLN A 213 -11.67 16.85 8.28
N ILE A 214 -11.59 15.57 8.62
CA ILE A 214 -12.53 14.52 8.20
C ILE A 214 -13.30 13.96 9.40
N ASN A 215 -12.57 13.53 10.47
CA ASN A 215 -13.17 12.82 11.60
C ASN A 215 -14.24 13.67 12.30
N TYR A 216 -15.49 13.22 12.21
CA TYR A 216 -16.67 13.87 12.77
C TYR A 216 -16.87 15.34 12.37
N LYS A 217 -16.48 15.67 11.12
CA LYS A 217 -16.66 17.01 10.52
C LYS A 217 -17.86 17.09 9.57
N ASP A 218 -18.68 16.05 9.53
CA ASP A 218 -19.87 15.97 8.67
C ASP A 218 -19.54 16.26 7.21
N VAL A 219 -18.44 15.69 6.71
CA VAL A 219 -18.04 15.74 5.30
C VAL A 219 -19.15 15.17 4.41
N SER A 220 -19.26 15.63 3.16
CA SER A 220 -20.50 15.41 2.42
C SER A 220 -20.39 14.94 0.96
N TRP A 221 -19.16 14.73 0.43
CA TRP A 221 -19.03 14.18 -0.93
C TRP A 221 -19.54 12.75 -1.02
N THR A 222 -20.05 12.36 -2.18
CA THR A 222 -20.66 11.04 -2.41
C THR A 222 -19.66 9.91 -2.20
N THR A 223 -20.11 8.83 -1.58
CA THR A 223 -19.33 7.62 -1.35
C THR A 223 -19.76 6.49 -2.28
N TYR A 224 -18.89 5.50 -2.48
CA TYR A 224 -19.20 4.36 -3.33
C TYR A 224 -20.34 3.48 -2.79
N PRO A 225 -20.49 3.23 -1.46
CA PRO A 225 -21.66 2.53 -0.92
C PRO A 225 -23.00 3.20 -1.23
N GLU A 226 -23.09 4.53 -1.32
CA GLU A 226 -24.31 5.22 -1.78
C GLU A 226 -24.65 4.87 -3.24
N ARG A 227 -23.62 4.73 -4.09
CA ARG A 227 -23.79 4.36 -5.49
C ARG A 227 -24.24 2.90 -5.61
N LEU A 228 -23.69 2.00 -4.79
CA LEU A 228 -24.14 0.61 -4.69
C LEU A 228 -25.61 0.54 -4.27
N GLU A 229 -26.02 1.35 -3.27
CA GLU A 229 -27.40 1.41 -2.81
C GLU A 229 -28.37 1.87 -3.91
N LYS A 230 -28.02 2.95 -4.61
CA LYS A 230 -28.81 3.47 -5.75
C LYS A 230 -28.93 2.46 -6.89
N ALA A 231 -27.92 1.64 -7.09
CA ALA A 231 -27.88 0.58 -8.10
C ALA A 231 -28.55 -0.74 -7.65
N ASN A 232 -29.05 -0.81 -6.42
CA ASN A 232 -29.55 -2.05 -5.81
C ASN A 232 -28.51 -3.20 -5.90
N VAL A 233 -27.26 -2.90 -5.55
CA VAL A 233 -26.21 -3.88 -5.31
C VAL A 233 -26.11 -4.10 -3.81
N SER A 234 -26.13 -5.36 -3.35
CA SER A 234 -26.10 -5.64 -1.92
C SER A 234 -24.74 -5.36 -1.32
N TRP A 235 -24.72 -4.66 -0.20
CA TRP A 235 -23.49 -4.32 0.51
C TRP A 235 -23.72 -4.19 2.02
N ARG A 236 -22.65 -4.31 2.82
CA ARG A 236 -22.67 -4.12 4.28
C ARG A 236 -21.28 -3.87 4.85
N VAL A 237 -21.21 -3.05 5.90
CA VAL A 237 -20.02 -2.92 6.76
C VAL A 237 -20.27 -3.69 8.05
N TYR A 238 -19.32 -4.54 8.43
CA TYR A 238 -19.36 -5.35 9.64
C TYR A 238 -18.31 -4.86 10.63
N GLN A 239 -18.75 -4.60 11.86
CA GLN A 239 -17.91 -4.16 12.97
C GLN A 239 -18.53 -4.62 14.29
N ASN A 240 -17.73 -4.71 15.35
CA ASN A 240 -18.30 -5.05 16.64
C ASN A 240 -19.11 -3.88 17.21
N GLU A 241 -18.49 -2.68 17.27
CA GLU A 241 -19.15 -1.44 17.66
C GLU A 241 -18.52 -0.23 16.94
N LEU A 242 -19.20 0.92 16.99
CA LEU A 242 -18.81 2.18 16.39
C LEU A 242 -17.70 2.88 17.17
N SER A 243 -16.97 3.80 16.52
CA SER A 243 -16.00 4.67 17.16
C SER A 243 -16.63 5.92 17.80
N ILE A 244 -17.86 6.28 17.43
CA ILE A 244 -18.60 7.31 18.16
C ILE A 244 -18.87 6.86 19.61
N PRO A 245 -18.86 7.73 20.64
CA PRO A 245 -18.98 7.32 22.02
C PRO A 245 -20.23 6.46 22.30
N VAL A 246 -20.04 5.28 22.87
CA VAL A 246 -21.08 4.31 23.25
C VAL A 246 -20.97 3.88 24.70
N GLY A 247 -20.15 4.59 25.49
CA GLY A 247 -19.99 4.35 26.93
C GLY A 247 -18.83 3.46 27.33
N PHE A 248 -17.92 3.14 26.41
CA PHE A 248 -16.69 2.43 26.74
C PHE A 248 -15.68 3.35 27.44
N ASP A 249 -14.89 2.80 28.34
CA ASP A 249 -13.60 3.38 28.71
C ASP A 249 -12.56 3.07 27.61
N TRP A 250 -11.40 3.70 27.70
CA TRP A 250 -10.34 3.54 26.71
C TRP A 250 -9.92 2.07 26.48
N HIS A 251 -9.92 1.27 27.56
CA HIS A 251 -9.49 -0.12 27.49
C HIS A 251 -10.54 -0.99 26.75
N ALA A 252 -11.81 -0.85 27.11
CA ALA A 252 -12.91 -1.53 26.42
C ALA A 252 -13.04 -1.08 24.97
N GLU A 253 -12.90 0.23 24.69
CA GLU A 253 -12.92 0.80 23.35
C GLU A 253 -11.89 0.13 22.45
N SER A 254 -10.63 -0.03 22.92
CA SER A 254 -9.55 -0.64 22.14
C SER A 254 -9.84 -2.10 21.72
N TRP A 255 -10.69 -2.82 22.45
CA TRP A 255 -11.06 -4.20 22.16
C TRP A 255 -12.37 -4.35 21.39
N LEU A 256 -13.29 -3.39 21.54
CA LEU A 256 -14.70 -3.59 21.18
C LEU A 256 -15.21 -2.60 20.12
N ALA A 257 -14.69 -1.37 20.08
CA ALA A 257 -15.06 -0.38 19.07
C ALA A 257 -14.09 -0.38 17.88
N ASN A 258 -14.56 0.01 16.68
CA ASN A 258 -13.66 0.24 15.59
C ASN A 258 -12.72 1.43 15.90
N PHE A 259 -11.55 1.44 15.26
CA PHE A 259 -10.50 2.45 15.52
C PHE A 259 -10.59 3.66 14.58
N THR A 260 -11.78 4.26 14.45
CA THR A 260 -12.08 5.31 13.45
C THR A 260 -11.92 4.86 11.99
N ASP A 261 -11.94 3.56 11.77
CA ASP A 261 -11.65 2.92 10.49
C ASP A 261 -12.85 2.86 9.54
N ASN A 262 -14.05 3.03 10.07
CA ASN A 262 -15.25 3.20 9.26
C ASN A 262 -15.49 4.67 8.99
N ASN A 263 -14.85 5.23 7.96
CA ASN A 263 -15.02 6.65 7.63
C ASN A 263 -16.47 7.06 7.35
N LEU A 264 -17.38 6.12 7.07
CA LEU A 264 -18.80 6.46 6.88
C LEU A 264 -19.42 7.10 8.12
N GLU A 265 -18.82 6.91 9.31
CA GLU A 265 -19.19 7.63 10.52
C GLU A 265 -18.98 9.15 10.42
N PHE A 266 -18.11 9.61 9.53
CA PHE A 266 -17.74 11.01 9.36
C PHE A 266 -18.54 11.73 8.28
N TYR A 267 -19.27 10.97 7.46
CA TYR A 267 -20.07 11.52 6.36
C TYR A 267 -21.48 11.86 6.83
N LYS A 268 -21.86 13.12 6.64
CA LYS A 268 -23.14 13.66 7.10
C LYS A 268 -24.36 12.81 6.69
N GLN A 269 -24.37 12.29 5.47
CA GLN A 269 -25.51 11.54 4.91
C GLN A 269 -25.78 10.20 5.59
N TYR A 270 -24.79 9.63 6.30
CA TYR A 270 -24.97 8.37 7.03
C TYR A 270 -25.59 8.55 8.40
N ASN A 271 -25.64 9.78 8.95
CA ASN A 271 -26.37 10.09 10.15
C ASN A 271 -25.96 9.22 11.38
N VAL A 272 -24.66 8.99 11.59
CA VAL A 272 -24.15 8.05 12.61
C VAL A 272 -24.72 8.26 14.01
N ARG A 273 -25.00 9.52 14.40
CA ARG A 273 -25.52 9.88 15.73
C ARG A 273 -26.92 9.31 16.04
N PHE A 274 -27.64 8.82 15.03
CA PHE A 274 -28.89 8.06 15.25
C PHE A 274 -28.67 6.62 15.66
N HIS A 275 -27.41 6.12 15.65
CA HIS A 275 -27.17 4.74 16.05
C HIS A 275 -27.61 4.48 17.48
N LYS A 276 -28.32 3.36 17.69
CA LYS A 276 -28.98 3.07 18.97
C LYS A 276 -28.00 3.06 20.16
N ALA A 277 -26.83 2.45 20.02
CA ALA A 277 -25.84 2.39 21.11
C ALA A 277 -25.36 3.80 21.53
N HIS A 278 -25.14 4.71 20.56
CA HIS A 278 -24.79 6.09 20.86
C HIS A 278 -25.95 6.86 21.51
N TYR A 279 -27.16 6.67 21.00
CA TYR A 279 -28.35 7.29 21.61
C TYR A 279 -28.55 6.85 23.07
N ASP A 280 -28.46 5.55 23.34
CA ASP A 280 -28.58 5.00 24.69
C ASP A 280 -27.49 5.57 25.61
N TYR A 281 -26.25 5.70 25.09
CA TYR A 281 -25.14 6.32 25.83
C TYR A 281 -25.45 7.80 26.16
N MET A 282 -25.95 8.58 25.21
CA MET A 282 -26.29 9.99 25.47
C MET A 282 -27.30 10.14 26.59
N VAL A 283 -28.31 9.25 26.65
CA VAL A 283 -29.33 9.25 27.70
C VAL A 283 -28.71 8.93 29.08
N LEU A 284 -27.89 7.88 29.15
CA LEU A 284 -27.21 7.49 30.39
C LEU A 284 -26.21 8.56 30.86
N GLU A 285 -25.45 9.15 29.94
CA GLU A 285 -24.47 10.20 30.25
C GLU A 285 -25.18 11.47 30.76
N LEU A 286 -26.34 11.81 30.21
CA LEU A 286 -27.17 12.91 30.73
C LEU A 286 -27.58 12.71 32.18
N GLU A 287 -28.05 11.50 32.53
CA GLU A 287 -28.40 11.16 33.90
C GLU A 287 -27.18 11.22 34.84
N ARG A 288 -26.03 10.68 34.39
CA ARG A 288 -24.75 10.72 35.10
C ARG A 288 -24.29 12.17 35.38
N LEU A 289 -24.33 13.05 34.39
CA LEU A 289 -23.94 14.45 34.53
C LEU A 289 -24.88 15.20 35.46
N LYS A 290 -26.21 15.01 35.33
CA LYS A 290 -27.18 15.58 36.27
C LYS A 290 -26.95 15.14 37.71
N GLY A 291 -26.62 13.87 37.88
CA GLY A 291 -26.25 13.30 39.20
C GLY A 291 -24.98 13.93 39.78
N SER A 292 -23.96 14.19 38.94
CA SER A 292 -22.69 14.77 39.36
C SER A 292 -22.80 16.21 39.92
N LEU A 293 -23.80 16.97 39.50
CA LEU A 293 -24.05 18.33 40.04
C LEU A 293 -24.42 18.32 41.54
N ASN A 294 -24.77 17.18 42.14
CA ASN A 294 -25.03 17.07 43.58
C ASN A 294 -23.72 17.03 44.40
N ASP A 295 -22.56 16.91 43.75
CA ASP A 295 -21.27 16.93 44.44
C ASP A 295 -20.90 18.36 44.87
N LYS A 296 -20.95 18.59 46.19
CA LYS A 296 -20.63 19.87 46.82
C LYS A 296 -19.16 20.28 46.70
N THR A 297 -18.28 19.43 46.18
CA THR A 297 -16.85 19.73 46.02
C THR A 297 -16.53 20.36 44.69
N LEU A 298 -17.49 20.43 43.76
CA LEU A 298 -17.27 21.01 42.44
C LEU A 298 -17.01 22.52 42.51
N THR A 299 -16.04 22.98 41.76
CA THR A 299 -15.78 24.41 41.52
C THR A 299 -16.88 25.02 40.62
N LYS A 300 -17.06 26.34 40.70
CA LYS A 300 -18.03 27.04 39.85
C LYS A 300 -17.76 26.82 38.34
N ASP A 301 -16.49 26.84 37.93
CA ASP A 301 -16.10 26.61 36.54
C ASP A 301 -16.46 25.17 36.08
N LYS A 302 -16.26 24.18 36.97
CA LYS A 302 -16.64 22.80 36.65
C LYS A 302 -18.15 22.60 36.59
N ILE A 303 -18.91 23.29 37.46
CA ILE A 303 -20.36 23.28 37.38
C ILE A 303 -20.82 23.84 36.04
N GLN A 304 -20.30 24.96 35.63
CA GLN A 304 -20.63 25.59 34.34
C GLN A 304 -20.26 24.70 33.14
N GLU A 305 -19.11 24.01 33.19
CA GLU A 305 -18.72 23.03 32.17
C GLU A 305 -19.74 21.88 32.07
N VAL A 306 -20.13 21.32 33.23
CA VAL A 306 -21.10 20.21 33.31
C VAL A 306 -22.49 20.66 32.81
N GLU A 307 -22.96 21.85 33.24
CA GLU A 307 -24.24 22.40 32.77
C GLU A 307 -24.24 22.62 31.24
N GLY A 308 -23.13 23.09 30.67
CA GLY A 308 -22.98 23.23 29.23
C GLY A 308 -23.09 21.89 28.50
N LYS A 309 -22.46 20.84 29.03
CA LYS A 309 -22.56 19.47 28.49
C LYS A 309 -24.00 18.93 28.59
N ILE A 310 -24.67 19.15 29.72
CA ILE A 310 -26.08 18.76 29.89
C ILE A 310 -26.96 19.41 28.83
N GLN A 311 -26.85 20.73 28.64
CA GLN A 311 -27.61 21.44 27.63
C GLN A 311 -27.38 20.94 26.21
N GLN A 312 -26.11 20.56 25.87
CA GLN A 312 -25.80 20.01 24.58
C GLN A 312 -26.41 18.62 24.41
N LEU A 313 -26.27 17.74 25.42
CA LEU A 313 -26.84 16.39 25.36
C LEU A 313 -28.35 16.40 25.25
N GLU A 314 -29.05 17.31 25.98
CA GLU A 314 -30.51 17.45 25.87
C GLU A 314 -30.96 17.82 24.46
N LYS A 315 -30.19 18.70 23.78
CA LYS A 315 -30.44 19.04 22.36
C LYS A 315 -30.17 17.86 21.44
N ASP A 316 -29.06 17.14 21.65
CA ASP A 316 -28.66 16.02 20.81
C ASP A 316 -29.62 14.83 20.97
N ILE A 317 -30.09 14.53 22.18
CA ILE A 317 -31.10 13.50 22.44
C ILE A 317 -32.43 13.84 21.75
N ASP A 318 -32.86 15.09 21.74
CA ASP A 318 -34.04 15.50 20.97
C ASP A 318 -33.79 15.38 19.46
N LEU A 319 -32.63 15.86 18.98
CA LEU A 319 -32.28 15.91 17.56
C LEU A 319 -32.11 14.52 16.94
N TYR A 320 -31.52 13.58 17.68
CA TYR A 320 -31.22 12.23 17.21
C TYR A 320 -32.16 11.16 17.80
N SER A 321 -33.36 11.56 18.20
CA SER A 321 -34.35 10.63 18.76
C SER A 321 -34.78 9.56 17.76
N PRO A 322 -35.21 8.35 18.24
CA PRO A 322 -35.70 7.28 17.37
C PRO A 322 -36.84 7.71 16.45
N SER A 323 -37.73 8.60 16.90
CA SER A 323 -38.83 9.14 16.08
C SER A 323 -38.34 9.97 14.90
N LYS A 324 -37.27 10.72 15.06
CA LYS A 324 -36.63 11.49 13.98
C LYS A 324 -35.87 10.59 13.02
N PHE A 325 -35.26 9.49 13.51
CA PHE A 325 -34.69 8.47 12.63
C PHE A 325 -35.77 7.85 11.72
N GLU A 326 -36.94 7.50 12.28
CA GLU A 326 -38.01 6.95 11.45
C GLU A 326 -38.58 7.93 10.42
N ALA A 327 -38.41 9.21 10.64
CA ALA A 327 -38.78 10.27 9.70
C ALA A 327 -37.79 10.47 8.54
N LEU A 328 -36.60 9.88 8.58
CA LEU A 328 -35.64 9.90 7.48
C LEU A 328 -36.19 9.19 6.23
N SER A 329 -35.63 9.51 5.07
CA SER A 329 -35.95 8.79 3.85
C SER A 329 -35.61 7.29 3.94
N GLU A 330 -36.28 6.45 3.17
CA GLU A 330 -35.95 5.01 3.14
C GLU A 330 -34.51 4.77 2.68
N PHE A 331 -34.00 5.64 1.78
CA PHE A 331 -32.60 5.59 1.34
C PHE A 331 -31.63 5.89 2.50
N ASP A 332 -31.86 6.97 3.26
CA ASP A 332 -31.01 7.35 4.38
C ASP A 332 -31.02 6.28 5.48
N LYS A 333 -32.19 5.73 5.78
CA LYS A 333 -32.32 4.60 6.72
C LYS A 333 -31.57 3.36 6.23
N ALA A 334 -31.63 3.07 4.91
CA ALA A 334 -30.98 1.92 4.34
C ALA A 334 -29.45 2.03 4.39
N ILE A 335 -28.88 3.19 4.00
CA ILE A 335 -27.42 3.38 4.05
C ILE A 335 -26.93 3.41 5.49
N HIS A 336 -27.64 4.03 6.43
CA HIS A 336 -27.32 4.01 7.86
C HIS A 336 -27.22 2.58 8.40
N LYS A 337 -28.28 1.77 8.22
CA LYS A 337 -28.32 0.40 8.73
C LYS A 337 -27.24 -0.52 8.17
N LYS A 338 -26.86 -0.29 6.91
CA LYS A 338 -25.82 -1.10 6.24
C LYS A 338 -24.40 -0.63 6.58
N ALA A 339 -24.19 0.67 6.74
CA ALA A 339 -22.90 1.26 7.14
C ALA A 339 -22.55 0.93 8.59
N PHE A 340 -23.55 0.81 9.46
CA PHE A 340 -23.39 0.69 10.90
C PHE A 340 -23.96 -0.65 11.41
N THR A 341 -23.60 -1.74 10.75
CA THR A 341 -23.97 -3.08 11.20
C THR A 341 -23.06 -3.50 12.33
N THR A 342 -23.58 -3.50 13.56
CA THR A 342 -22.88 -3.90 14.78
C THR A 342 -23.39 -5.23 15.32
N ASN A 343 -22.68 -5.81 16.30
CA ASN A 343 -22.99 -7.12 16.86
C ASN A 343 -24.07 -7.07 17.96
N THR A 344 -24.99 -6.12 17.90
CA THR A 344 -26.07 -5.90 18.91
C THR A 344 -26.94 -7.11 19.22
N SER A 345 -26.98 -8.12 18.35
CA SER A 345 -27.70 -9.38 18.60
C SER A 345 -26.91 -10.37 19.47
N ASP A 346 -25.64 -10.13 19.76
CA ASP A 346 -24.84 -10.87 20.72
C ASP A 346 -24.98 -10.19 22.10
N PRO A 347 -25.53 -10.86 23.14
CA PRO A 347 -25.73 -10.24 24.44
C PRO A 347 -24.43 -9.91 25.19
N ASP A 348 -23.30 -10.40 24.74
CA ASP A 348 -21.98 -10.17 25.32
C ASP A 348 -21.07 -9.25 24.48
N TYR A 349 -21.55 -8.63 23.38
CA TYR A 349 -20.75 -7.86 22.42
C TYR A 349 -20.06 -6.61 23.01
N HIS A 350 -20.51 -6.12 24.16
CA HIS A 350 -19.92 -5.01 24.92
C HIS A 350 -19.12 -5.46 26.16
N LYS A 351 -18.83 -6.76 26.30
CA LYS A 351 -18.17 -7.29 27.49
C LYS A 351 -16.80 -7.85 27.18
N LEU A 352 -15.89 -7.68 28.13
CA LEU A 352 -14.60 -8.37 28.18
C LEU A 352 -14.66 -9.55 29.13
N GLU A 353 -13.80 -10.55 28.91
CA GLU A 353 -13.57 -11.68 29.81
C GLU A 353 -12.08 -12.00 29.92
N GLN A 354 -11.68 -12.64 31.01
CA GLN A 354 -10.32 -13.12 31.18
C GLN A 354 -10.11 -14.40 30.36
N MET A 355 -9.07 -14.37 29.49
CA MET A 355 -8.60 -15.54 28.77
C MET A 355 -7.24 -15.97 29.35
N THR A 356 -7.09 -17.26 29.61
CA THR A 356 -5.79 -17.84 29.98
C THR A 356 -5.00 -18.25 28.72
N TYR A 357 -3.70 -18.04 28.76
CA TYR A 357 -2.76 -18.56 27.77
C TYR A 357 -1.50 -19.08 28.44
N MET A 358 -0.80 -20.02 27.78
CA MET A 358 0.42 -20.61 28.31
C MET A 358 1.63 -19.90 27.74
N GLU A 359 2.53 -19.44 28.60
CA GLU A 359 3.82 -18.91 28.24
C GLU A 359 4.94 -19.70 28.90
N LYS A 360 5.73 -20.45 28.10
CA LYS A 360 6.83 -21.28 28.58
C LYS A 360 6.44 -22.15 29.78
N GLY A 361 5.22 -22.72 29.75
CA GLY A 361 4.68 -23.56 30.81
C GLY A 361 4.10 -22.83 32.03
N VAL A 362 4.03 -21.50 31.98
CA VAL A 362 3.36 -20.66 33.01
C VAL A 362 2.02 -20.18 32.47
N GLU A 363 0.96 -20.39 33.26
CA GLU A 363 -0.36 -19.85 32.95
C GLU A 363 -0.40 -18.34 33.21
N LYS A 364 -0.85 -17.56 32.24
CA LYS A 364 -1.07 -16.12 32.30
C LYS A 364 -2.47 -15.79 31.83
N THR A 365 -2.95 -14.59 32.17
CA THR A 365 -4.26 -14.09 31.75
C THR A 365 -4.16 -12.79 31.01
N MET A 366 -5.11 -12.58 30.08
CA MET A 366 -5.33 -11.31 29.40
C MET A 366 -6.84 -11.09 29.22
N GLU A 367 -7.26 -9.84 29.11
CA GLU A 367 -8.63 -9.51 28.74
C GLU A 367 -8.82 -9.59 27.23
N VAL A 368 -9.95 -10.14 26.82
CA VAL A 368 -10.35 -10.27 25.41
C VAL A 368 -11.86 -10.04 25.30
N PRO A 369 -12.39 -9.74 24.11
CA PRO A 369 -13.83 -9.69 23.90
C PRO A 369 -14.51 -11.00 24.33
N LYS A 370 -15.55 -10.88 25.18
CA LYS A 370 -16.37 -12.02 25.60
C LYS A 370 -17.32 -12.45 24.50
N GLY A 371 -17.95 -11.49 23.82
CA GLY A 371 -18.80 -11.70 22.68
C GLY A 371 -18.01 -12.12 21.42
N ASP A 372 -18.73 -12.54 20.39
CA ASP A 372 -18.15 -12.81 19.08
C ASP A 372 -18.04 -11.50 18.29
N ILE A 373 -16.81 -10.99 18.11
CA ILE A 373 -16.57 -9.75 17.36
C ILE A 373 -16.97 -9.85 15.88
N PHE A 374 -17.25 -11.04 15.38
CA PHE A 374 -17.75 -11.33 14.04
C PHE A 374 -19.20 -11.84 14.04
N TYR A 375 -19.95 -11.68 15.11
CA TYR A 375 -21.26 -12.32 15.29
C TYR A 375 -22.17 -12.15 14.06
N GLN A 376 -22.40 -10.93 13.61
CA GLN A 376 -23.29 -10.69 12.46
C GLN A 376 -22.68 -11.17 11.13
N PHE A 377 -21.38 -11.01 10.95
CA PHE A 377 -20.67 -11.51 9.75
C PHE A 377 -20.76 -13.04 9.67
N ARG A 378 -20.45 -13.73 10.77
CA ARG A 378 -20.55 -15.19 10.87
C ARG A 378 -21.99 -15.67 10.57
N LYS A 379 -22.96 -15.01 11.18
CA LYS A 379 -24.37 -15.34 10.97
C LYS A 379 -24.77 -15.21 9.50
N ASP A 380 -24.37 -14.13 8.83
CA ASP A 380 -24.70 -13.92 7.43
C ASP A 380 -23.99 -14.95 6.53
N VAL A 381 -22.76 -15.37 6.85
CA VAL A 381 -22.07 -16.47 6.15
C VAL A 381 -22.76 -17.81 6.38
N ASP A 382 -23.12 -18.16 7.62
CA ASP A 382 -23.77 -19.43 7.97
C ASP A 382 -25.17 -19.56 7.36
N GLU A 383 -25.89 -18.44 7.27
CA GLU A 383 -27.24 -18.38 6.69
C GLU A 383 -27.25 -18.14 5.15
N ASN A 384 -26.08 -18.10 4.49
CA ASN A 384 -25.93 -17.76 3.08
C ASN A 384 -26.57 -16.40 2.72
N LYS A 385 -26.39 -15.39 3.59
CA LYS A 385 -26.91 -14.03 3.44
C LYS A 385 -25.80 -12.98 3.25
N LEU A 386 -24.56 -13.44 3.06
CA LEU A 386 -23.43 -12.54 2.83
C LEU A 386 -23.71 -11.69 1.57
N PRO A 387 -23.62 -10.36 1.62
CA PRO A 387 -23.88 -9.51 0.46
C PRO A 387 -22.80 -9.64 -0.62
N MET A 388 -23.02 -9.03 -1.78
CA MET A 388 -22.03 -8.99 -2.85
C MET A 388 -20.76 -8.24 -2.41
N VAL A 389 -20.91 -7.15 -1.67
CA VAL A 389 -19.78 -6.35 -1.19
C VAL A 389 -19.84 -6.22 0.33
N SER A 390 -18.77 -6.63 1.00
CA SER A 390 -18.64 -6.58 2.46
C SER A 390 -17.35 -5.88 2.86
N TRP A 391 -17.42 -5.04 3.88
CA TRP A 391 -16.25 -4.46 4.53
C TRP A 391 -16.21 -4.93 5.99
N LEU A 392 -15.05 -5.43 6.40
CA LEU A 392 -14.76 -5.77 7.80
C LEU A 392 -13.95 -4.64 8.41
N VAL A 393 -14.35 -4.18 9.59
CA VAL A 393 -13.66 -3.11 10.31
C VAL A 393 -13.26 -3.61 11.70
N ALA A 394 -11.97 -3.59 11.98
CA ALA A 394 -11.39 -4.15 13.17
C ALA A 394 -11.39 -3.16 14.35
N PRO A 395 -11.54 -3.62 15.61
CA PRO A 395 -11.14 -2.86 16.78
C PRO A 395 -9.63 -2.56 16.81
N CYS A 396 -9.21 -1.51 17.51
CA CYS A 396 -7.83 -1.05 17.61
C CYS A 396 -6.82 -2.18 17.86
N ASN A 397 -7.07 -3.03 18.87
CA ASN A 397 -6.17 -4.13 19.21
C ASN A 397 -6.05 -5.20 18.10
N PHE A 398 -6.91 -5.17 17.10
CA PHE A 398 -6.90 -6.09 15.95
C PHE A 398 -6.55 -5.41 14.63
N SER A 399 -6.23 -4.10 14.66
CA SER A 399 -6.01 -3.29 13.44
C SER A 399 -4.59 -3.34 12.88
N ASP A 400 -3.62 -3.87 13.63
CA ASP A 400 -2.17 -3.79 13.37
C ASP A 400 -1.56 -2.38 13.51
N HIS A 401 -2.33 -1.39 13.96
CA HIS A 401 -1.80 -0.06 14.22
C HIS A 401 -0.56 -0.12 15.13
N PRO A 402 0.52 0.62 14.86
CA PRO A 402 1.76 0.55 15.64
C PRO A 402 1.61 0.83 17.14
N SER A 403 0.62 1.62 17.54
CA SER A 403 0.32 1.89 18.95
C SER A 403 -0.53 0.81 19.64
N ALA A 404 -0.94 -0.23 18.94
CA ALA A 404 -1.73 -1.34 19.45
C ALA A 404 -0.90 -2.64 19.44
N PRO A 405 -1.24 -3.63 20.28
CA PRO A 405 -0.62 -4.95 20.21
C PRO A 405 -0.91 -5.61 18.85
N TRP A 406 0.02 -6.45 18.38
CA TRP A 406 -0.04 -7.06 17.06
C TRP A 406 -1.02 -8.25 17.03
N PHE A 407 -2.33 -8.01 17.13
CA PHE A 407 -3.34 -9.07 17.08
C PHE A 407 -4.14 -9.12 15.77
N GLY A 408 -3.78 -8.32 14.76
CA GLY A 408 -4.46 -8.32 13.47
C GLY A 408 -4.42 -9.67 12.75
N ALA A 409 -3.33 -10.43 12.91
CA ALA A 409 -3.25 -11.80 12.39
C ALA A 409 -4.32 -12.73 12.98
N TRP A 410 -4.67 -12.55 14.27
CA TRP A 410 -5.76 -13.29 14.89
C TRP A 410 -7.13 -12.93 14.27
N TYR A 411 -7.42 -11.63 14.11
CA TYR A 411 -8.63 -11.14 13.48
C TYR A 411 -8.78 -11.66 12.04
N LEU A 412 -7.74 -11.50 11.24
CA LEU A 412 -7.69 -11.98 9.86
C LEU A 412 -7.88 -13.50 9.76
N SER A 413 -7.22 -14.27 10.64
CA SER A 413 -7.35 -15.72 10.70
C SER A 413 -8.78 -16.16 11.00
N GLU A 414 -9.47 -15.46 11.91
CA GLU A 414 -10.87 -15.73 12.23
C GLU A 414 -11.80 -15.39 11.07
N ALA A 415 -11.59 -14.26 10.40
CA ALA A 415 -12.38 -13.89 9.23
C ALA A 415 -12.29 -14.94 8.10
N ILE A 416 -11.06 -15.41 7.79
CA ILE A 416 -10.84 -16.48 6.81
C ILE A 416 -11.44 -17.81 7.30
N ASP A 417 -11.35 -18.11 8.59
CA ASP A 417 -11.92 -19.32 9.20
C ASP A 417 -13.45 -19.36 9.05
N ILE A 418 -14.12 -18.25 9.30
CA ILE A 418 -15.58 -18.11 9.11
C ILE A 418 -15.95 -18.43 7.66
N LEU A 419 -15.31 -17.77 6.70
CA LEU A 419 -15.61 -17.95 5.28
C LEU A 419 -15.33 -19.39 4.80
N THR A 420 -14.23 -20.01 5.25
CA THR A 420 -13.81 -21.34 4.78
C THR A 420 -14.53 -22.48 5.49
N LYS A 421 -15.12 -22.27 6.65
CA LYS A 421 -16.02 -23.24 7.30
C LYS A 421 -17.31 -23.44 6.50
N ASN A 422 -17.69 -22.49 5.67
CA ASN A 422 -18.70 -22.66 4.64
C ASN A 422 -18.02 -22.73 3.26
N PRO A 423 -17.61 -23.93 2.78
CA PRO A 423 -16.88 -24.06 1.51
C PRO A 423 -17.66 -23.53 0.31
N GLU A 424 -18.99 -23.54 0.33
CA GLU A 424 -19.81 -23.05 -0.77
C GLU A 424 -19.78 -21.52 -0.86
N VAL A 425 -19.63 -20.82 0.27
CA VAL A 425 -19.40 -19.38 0.31
C VAL A 425 -17.95 -19.07 -0.14
N TRP A 426 -16.94 -19.77 0.41
CA TRP A 426 -15.53 -19.51 0.04
C TRP A 426 -15.28 -19.73 -1.45
N LYS A 427 -15.84 -20.77 -2.07
CA LYS A 427 -15.71 -21.03 -3.52
C LYS A 427 -16.10 -19.85 -4.39
N LYS A 428 -16.90 -18.93 -3.87
CA LYS A 428 -17.46 -17.77 -4.57
C LYS A 428 -17.01 -16.44 -3.96
N THR A 429 -15.99 -16.48 -3.12
CA THR A 429 -15.48 -15.29 -2.40
C THR A 429 -14.13 -14.84 -2.92
N ILE A 430 -13.99 -13.52 -3.07
CA ILE A 430 -12.71 -12.81 -3.22
C ILE A 430 -12.49 -12.03 -1.92
N PHE A 431 -11.43 -12.36 -1.19
CA PHE A 431 -11.04 -11.68 0.03
C PHE A 431 -9.83 -10.79 -0.25
N VAL A 432 -9.93 -9.50 0.06
CA VAL A 432 -8.88 -8.50 -0.15
C VAL A 432 -8.41 -7.98 1.20
N LEU A 433 -7.16 -8.30 1.54
CA LEU A 433 -6.45 -7.68 2.65
C LEU A 433 -5.64 -6.50 2.11
N THR A 434 -5.78 -5.34 2.71
CA THR A 434 -4.97 -4.15 2.39
C THR A 434 -4.64 -3.36 3.66
N TYR A 435 -3.82 -2.32 3.52
CA TYR A 435 -3.49 -1.35 4.58
C TYR A 435 -3.79 0.05 4.07
N ASP A 436 -4.14 0.95 4.97
CA ASP A 436 -4.55 2.30 4.63
C ASP A 436 -3.37 3.22 4.31
N GLU A 437 -2.30 3.20 5.11
CA GLU A 437 -1.10 4.00 4.93
C GLU A 437 0.12 3.35 5.61
N ASN A 438 1.31 3.97 5.51
CA ASN A 438 2.56 3.36 5.94
C ASN A 438 3.01 3.74 7.36
N ASP A 439 2.24 4.49 8.16
CA ASP A 439 2.70 5.15 9.39
C ASP A 439 3.92 6.06 9.10
N GLY A 440 5.02 5.82 9.74
CA GLY A 440 6.28 6.43 9.35
C GLY A 440 7.31 5.41 8.89
N TYR A 441 6.92 4.18 8.60
CA TYR A 441 7.85 3.14 8.16
C TYR A 441 8.28 3.33 6.71
N PHE A 442 9.57 3.17 6.50
CA PHE A 442 10.25 3.37 5.24
C PHE A 442 9.77 2.41 4.15
N ASP A 443 9.73 2.90 2.92
CA ASP A 443 9.61 2.11 1.71
C ASP A 443 10.62 2.61 0.66
N HIS A 444 11.30 1.71 -0.02
CA HIS A 444 12.38 2.08 -0.95
C HIS A 444 11.90 2.56 -2.31
N ILE A 445 10.65 2.27 -2.68
CA ILE A 445 10.09 2.73 -3.94
C ILE A 445 9.47 4.10 -3.73
N ALA A 446 9.98 5.08 -4.45
CA ALA A 446 9.41 6.42 -4.45
C ALA A 446 7.97 6.37 -4.99
N PRO A 447 7.00 6.99 -4.31
CA PRO A 447 5.62 7.02 -4.80
C PRO A 447 5.54 7.72 -6.15
N PHE A 448 4.83 7.13 -7.09
CA PHE A 448 4.48 7.79 -8.33
C PHE A 448 3.47 8.90 -8.07
N VAL A 449 3.77 10.11 -8.51
CA VAL A 449 2.90 11.26 -8.32
C VAL A 449 2.69 12.01 -9.63
N PRO A 450 1.57 12.73 -9.80
CA PRO A 450 1.39 13.53 -11.00
C PRO A 450 2.19 14.84 -10.95
N PRO A 451 2.75 15.31 -12.06
CA PRO A 451 3.19 16.70 -12.16
C PRO A 451 1.98 17.64 -12.11
N LEU A 452 2.16 18.86 -11.64
CA LEU A 452 1.12 19.88 -11.71
C LEU A 452 1.01 20.37 -13.18
N THR A 453 -0.11 20.13 -13.84
CA THR A 453 -0.29 20.43 -15.28
C THR A 453 -0.12 21.91 -15.64
N THR A 454 -0.28 22.80 -14.67
CA THR A 454 -0.03 24.25 -14.84
C THR A 454 1.46 24.62 -14.78
N ASP A 455 2.33 23.73 -14.31
CA ASP A 455 3.78 23.91 -14.22
C ASP A 455 4.53 22.89 -15.12
N LYS A 456 4.85 23.30 -16.33
CA LYS A 456 5.54 22.46 -17.33
C LYS A 456 6.97 22.07 -16.92
N THR A 457 7.52 22.67 -15.85
CA THR A 457 8.86 22.33 -15.37
C THR A 457 8.84 21.08 -14.46
N MET A 458 7.67 20.57 -14.09
CA MET A 458 7.52 19.42 -13.21
C MET A 458 7.44 18.07 -13.94
N GLY A 459 7.30 18.09 -15.25
CA GLY A 459 7.10 16.89 -16.07
C GLY A 459 5.92 17.05 -17.01
N LYS A 460 5.32 15.94 -17.43
CA LYS A 460 4.27 15.95 -18.46
C LYS A 460 3.32 14.76 -18.27
N VAL A 461 2.04 14.96 -18.56
CA VAL A 461 1.03 13.91 -18.64
C VAL A 461 0.43 13.83 -20.04
N ALA A 462 -0.25 12.74 -20.33
CA ALA A 462 -0.96 12.54 -21.59
C ALA A 462 -1.98 13.65 -21.84
N LYS A 463 -2.27 13.89 -23.13
CA LYS A 463 -3.16 14.98 -23.57
C LYS A 463 -4.56 14.83 -22.94
N GLY A 464 -5.06 15.92 -22.36
CA GLY A 464 -6.38 15.98 -21.73
C GLY A 464 -6.46 15.39 -20.31
N MET A 465 -5.37 14.88 -19.78
CA MET A 465 -5.28 14.48 -18.37
C MET A 465 -5.05 15.73 -17.54
N ASP A 466 -5.94 15.98 -16.56
CA ASP A 466 -5.81 17.09 -15.60
C ASP A 466 -5.36 16.52 -14.25
N THR A 467 -4.42 17.19 -13.60
CA THR A 467 -3.85 16.79 -12.31
C THR A 467 -3.98 17.86 -11.23
N GLN A 468 -4.70 18.94 -11.49
CA GLN A 468 -4.80 20.06 -10.53
C GLN A 468 -5.48 19.65 -9.22
N ASP A 469 -6.48 18.78 -9.28
CA ASP A 469 -7.17 18.25 -8.10
C ASP A 469 -6.34 17.23 -7.31
N GLU A 470 -5.24 16.73 -7.88
CA GLU A 470 -4.26 15.86 -7.21
C GLU A 470 -3.13 16.64 -6.51
N TRP A 471 -3.28 17.95 -6.34
CA TRP A 471 -2.29 18.81 -5.71
C TRP A 471 -2.88 19.63 -4.55
N VAL A 472 -2.05 19.83 -3.52
CA VAL A 472 -2.21 20.92 -2.56
C VAL A 472 -1.25 22.03 -2.97
N THR A 473 -1.77 23.15 -3.46
CA THR A 473 -0.95 24.31 -3.83
C THR A 473 -0.56 25.13 -2.60
N LYS A 474 0.43 26.01 -2.75
CA LYS A 474 0.83 26.92 -1.65
C LYS A 474 -0.34 27.76 -1.14
N GLU A 475 -1.21 28.21 -2.03
CA GLU A 475 -2.39 29.00 -1.66
C GLU A 475 -3.41 28.16 -0.87
N GLN A 476 -3.68 26.94 -1.31
CA GLN A 476 -4.56 26.01 -0.57
C GLN A 476 -4.01 25.69 0.80
N GLU A 477 -2.70 25.44 0.91
CA GLU A 477 -2.04 25.19 2.18
C GLU A 477 -2.14 26.41 3.12
N ARG A 478 -1.91 27.61 2.59
CA ARG A 478 -2.06 28.86 3.36
C ARG A 478 -3.48 29.02 3.91
N VAL A 479 -4.49 28.73 3.12
CA VAL A 479 -5.88 28.77 3.56
C VAL A 479 -6.18 27.68 4.60
N ARG A 480 -5.70 26.47 4.38
CA ARG A 480 -5.94 25.33 5.26
C ARG A 480 -5.36 25.53 6.67
N ILE A 481 -4.13 26.03 6.79
CA ILE A 481 -3.46 26.19 8.10
C ILE A 481 -3.61 27.59 8.71
N GLY A 482 -4.15 28.55 7.97
CA GLY A 482 -4.33 29.93 8.44
C GLY A 482 -3.01 30.67 8.75
N LYS A 483 -1.87 30.24 8.18
CA LYS A 483 -0.52 30.82 8.41
C LYS A 483 0.15 31.13 7.08
N THR A 484 1.00 32.16 7.10
CA THR A 484 1.76 32.61 5.92
C THR A 484 3.11 31.92 5.72
N ASP A 485 3.69 31.32 6.76
CA ASP A 485 5.11 30.98 6.80
C ASP A 485 5.44 29.50 6.54
N SER A 486 4.45 28.61 6.48
CA SER A 486 4.66 27.19 6.18
C SER A 486 3.79 26.75 5.02
N GLN A 487 4.28 26.98 3.79
CA GLN A 487 3.52 26.66 2.57
C GLN A 487 4.07 25.37 1.96
N LEU A 488 3.52 24.25 2.38
CA LEU A 488 3.91 22.93 1.89
C LEU A 488 3.08 22.52 0.66
N ALA A 489 3.47 23.04 -0.52
CA ALA A 489 2.87 22.58 -1.77
C ALA A 489 3.42 21.20 -2.14
N SER A 490 2.52 20.26 -2.42
CA SER A 490 2.89 18.90 -2.79
C SER A 490 1.79 18.23 -3.62
N PRO A 491 2.13 17.24 -4.48
CA PRO A 491 1.12 16.29 -4.94
C PRO A 491 0.52 15.56 -3.73
N ILE A 492 -0.77 15.26 -3.83
CA ILE A 492 -1.50 14.53 -2.79
C ILE A 492 -1.04 13.08 -2.72
N GLY A 493 -0.85 12.44 -3.84
CA GLY A 493 -0.42 11.05 -3.93
C GLY A 493 0.02 10.68 -5.37
N LEU A 494 0.36 9.39 -5.57
CA LEU A 494 0.21 8.30 -4.58
C LEU A 494 1.05 8.54 -3.32
N GLY A 495 0.69 7.86 -2.23
CA GLY A 495 1.55 7.74 -1.05
C GLY A 495 2.54 6.57 -1.19
N TYR A 496 3.10 6.10 -0.06
CA TYR A 496 4.07 5.00 -0.08
C TYR A 496 3.37 3.65 -0.27
N ARG A 497 4.15 2.62 -0.65
CA ARG A 497 3.59 1.27 -0.80
C ARG A 497 3.10 0.75 0.55
N VAL A 498 1.96 0.07 0.48
CA VAL A 498 1.35 -0.66 1.59
C VAL A 498 1.04 -2.10 1.17
N PRO A 499 1.00 -3.06 2.11
CA PRO A 499 0.68 -4.45 1.77
C PRO A 499 -0.71 -4.59 1.15
N MET A 500 -0.81 -5.46 0.12
CA MET A 500 -2.09 -5.96 -0.37
C MET A 500 -1.94 -7.43 -0.75
N ILE A 501 -2.86 -8.27 -0.26
CA ILE A 501 -2.95 -9.69 -0.60
C ILE A 501 -4.39 -10.01 -1.00
N ILE A 502 -4.55 -10.70 -2.12
CA ILE A 502 -5.86 -11.09 -2.62
C ILE A 502 -5.98 -12.60 -2.53
N ALA A 503 -6.82 -13.08 -1.60
CA ALA A 503 -7.06 -14.47 -1.31
C ALA A 503 -8.39 -14.92 -1.90
N SER A 504 -8.34 -15.84 -2.84
CA SER A 504 -9.53 -16.42 -3.49
C SER A 504 -9.19 -17.74 -4.16
N PRO A 505 -10.18 -18.54 -4.56
CA PRO A 505 -9.93 -19.71 -5.39
C PRO A 505 -9.23 -19.41 -6.73
N TRP A 506 -9.27 -18.16 -7.21
CA TRP A 506 -8.68 -17.72 -8.48
C TRP A 506 -7.33 -17.00 -8.36
N THR A 507 -6.81 -16.86 -7.15
CA THR A 507 -5.51 -16.18 -6.88
C THR A 507 -4.52 -17.08 -6.12
N ARG A 508 -4.75 -18.40 -6.14
CA ARG A 508 -3.91 -19.38 -5.44
C ARG A 508 -2.55 -19.58 -6.12
N GLY A 509 -1.52 -19.88 -5.32
CA GLY A 509 -0.20 -20.31 -5.80
C GLY A 509 0.93 -19.34 -5.55
N GLY A 510 0.76 -18.34 -4.67
CA GLY A 510 1.82 -17.44 -4.23
C GLY A 510 2.37 -16.54 -5.35
N TRP A 511 1.48 -15.94 -6.14
CA TRP A 511 1.81 -15.04 -7.22
C TRP A 511 2.23 -13.66 -6.73
N VAL A 512 2.97 -12.93 -7.56
CA VAL A 512 3.26 -11.52 -7.38
C VAL A 512 2.61 -10.72 -8.52
N ASN A 513 1.89 -9.68 -8.17
CA ASN A 513 1.37 -8.69 -9.10
C ASN A 513 2.12 -7.38 -8.90
N SER A 514 2.75 -6.87 -9.95
CA SER A 514 3.53 -5.63 -9.94
C SER A 514 2.88 -4.51 -10.76
N GLU A 515 1.56 -4.57 -11.00
CA GLU A 515 0.79 -3.46 -11.54
C GLU A 515 0.67 -2.35 -10.50
N VAL A 516 0.79 -1.10 -10.94
CA VAL A 516 0.58 0.05 -10.05
C VAL A 516 -0.88 0.09 -9.63
N LEU A 517 -1.12 -0.10 -8.34
CA LEU A 517 -2.43 -0.09 -7.70
C LEU A 517 -2.44 0.94 -6.58
N ASP A 518 -3.61 1.52 -6.30
CA ASP A 518 -3.85 2.30 -5.10
C ASP A 518 -5.19 1.92 -4.44
N LEU A 519 -5.59 2.59 -3.38
CA LEU A 519 -6.85 2.27 -2.69
C LEU A 519 -8.08 2.46 -3.59
N THR A 520 -8.01 3.37 -4.59
CA THR A 520 -9.09 3.54 -5.57
C THR A 520 -9.19 2.38 -6.56
N SER A 521 -8.16 1.56 -6.67
CA SER A 521 -8.18 0.35 -7.50
C SER A 521 -9.22 -0.65 -7.02
N THR A 522 -9.54 -0.67 -5.73
CA THR A 522 -10.61 -1.52 -5.17
C THR A 522 -11.99 -1.09 -5.68
N ILE A 523 -12.23 0.21 -5.78
CA ILE A 523 -13.47 0.74 -6.38
C ILE A 523 -13.51 0.44 -7.88
N GLN A 524 -12.41 0.68 -8.62
CA GLN A 524 -12.33 0.37 -10.06
C GLN A 524 -12.55 -1.14 -10.33
N PHE A 525 -12.10 -2.01 -9.41
CA PHE A 525 -12.40 -3.44 -9.49
C PHE A 525 -13.89 -3.71 -9.32
N LEU A 526 -14.52 -3.12 -8.30
CA LEU A 526 -15.97 -3.28 -8.08
C LEU A 526 -16.78 -2.76 -9.27
N GLU A 527 -16.41 -1.62 -9.84
CA GLU A 527 -17.05 -1.08 -11.06
C GLU A 527 -17.03 -2.11 -12.20
N TYR A 528 -15.85 -2.63 -12.51
CA TYR A 528 -15.67 -3.65 -13.56
C TYR A 528 -16.43 -4.94 -13.25
N PHE A 529 -16.28 -5.45 -12.03
CA PHE A 529 -16.92 -6.70 -11.60
C PHE A 529 -18.45 -6.62 -11.66
N ILE A 530 -19.03 -5.55 -11.11
CA ILE A 530 -20.49 -5.34 -11.08
C ILE A 530 -21.03 -5.18 -12.49
N GLU A 531 -20.35 -4.41 -13.35
CA GLU A 531 -20.76 -4.25 -14.75
C GLU A 531 -20.77 -5.60 -15.47
N LYS A 532 -19.70 -6.38 -15.38
CA LYS A 532 -19.62 -7.71 -16.04
C LYS A 532 -20.62 -8.71 -15.49
N LYS A 533 -20.86 -8.69 -14.19
CA LYS A 533 -21.76 -9.66 -13.54
C LYS A 533 -23.22 -9.30 -13.67
N THR A 534 -23.58 -8.04 -13.64
CA THR A 534 -24.97 -7.57 -13.51
C THR A 534 -25.46 -6.73 -14.70
N GLY A 535 -24.56 -6.24 -15.55
CA GLY A 535 -24.84 -5.26 -16.60
C GLY A 535 -25.05 -3.83 -16.08
N LYS A 536 -24.93 -3.57 -14.77
CA LYS A 536 -25.13 -2.25 -14.17
C LYS A 536 -23.80 -1.48 -14.15
N GLN A 537 -23.81 -0.25 -14.61
CA GLN A 537 -22.69 0.67 -14.49
C GLN A 537 -22.80 1.44 -13.18
N VAL A 538 -21.90 1.15 -12.25
CA VAL A 538 -21.82 1.79 -10.93
C VAL A 538 -20.46 2.46 -10.84
N ILE A 539 -20.35 3.67 -11.35
CA ILE A 539 -19.09 4.40 -11.53
C ILE A 539 -18.89 5.41 -10.39
N GLU A 540 -17.68 5.38 -9.77
CA GLU A 540 -17.26 6.41 -8.81
C GLU A 540 -16.68 7.63 -9.53
N GLU A 541 -17.49 8.60 -9.79
CA GLU A 541 -17.09 9.79 -10.54
C GLU A 541 -16.04 10.66 -9.84
N ASN A 542 -15.80 10.47 -8.54
CA ASN A 542 -14.83 11.25 -7.79
C ASN A 542 -13.37 10.87 -8.08
N ILE A 543 -13.12 9.66 -8.60
CA ILE A 543 -11.77 9.23 -8.97
C ILE A 543 -11.26 10.09 -10.14
N SER A 544 -10.10 10.72 -9.96
CA SER A 544 -9.50 11.58 -10.98
C SER A 544 -9.13 10.83 -12.26
N SER A 545 -9.04 11.52 -13.38
CA SER A 545 -8.62 10.92 -14.65
C SER A 545 -7.21 10.35 -14.57
N TRP A 546 -6.32 11.00 -13.84
CA TRP A 546 -4.96 10.51 -13.62
C TRP A 546 -4.96 9.16 -12.89
N ARG A 547 -5.68 9.03 -11.76
CA ARG A 547 -5.76 7.76 -11.03
C ARG A 547 -6.41 6.66 -11.86
N ARG A 548 -7.46 6.99 -12.60
CA ARG A 548 -8.14 6.01 -13.44
C ARG A 548 -7.25 5.42 -14.52
N GLU A 549 -6.29 6.16 -15.03
CA GLU A 549 -5.39 5.69 -16.08
C GLU A 549 -4.09 5.09 -15.51
N VAL A 550 -3.54 5.66 -14.43
CA VAL A 550 -2.28 5.21 -13.83
C VAL A 550 -2.49 3.99 -12.93
N CYS A 551 -3.53 3.99 -12.12
CA CYS A 551 -3.80 2.88 -11.20
C CYS A 551 -4.66 1.81 -11.87
N GLY A 552 -4.23 0.56 -11.78
CA GLY A 552 -4.94 -0.60 -12.29
C GLY A 552 -6.29 -0.85 -11.60
N ASN A 553 -7.08 -1.75 -12.16
CA ASN A 553 -8.36 -2.16 -11.61
C ASN A 553 -8.33 -3.56 -10.98
N MET A 554 -7.17 -4.02 -10.58
CA MET A 554 -6.91 -5.32 -9.96
C MET A 554 -7.26 -6.56 -10.81
N THR A 555 -7.78 -6.43 -12.02
CA THR A 555 -8.13 -7.62 -12.83
C THR A 555 -6.94 -8.46 -13.25
N SER A 556 -5.74 -7.87 -13.28
CA SER A 556 -4.48 -8.55 -13.57
C SER A 556 -4.05 -9.56 -12.49
N VAL A 557 -4.61 -9.52 -11.28
CA VAL A 557 -4.27 -10.46 -10.20
C VAL A 557 -4.85 -11.86 -10.42
N PHE A 558 -5.88 -11.98 -11.26
CA PHE A 558 -6.57 -13.24 -11.51
C PHE A 558 -5.95 -13.95 -12.72
N GLN A 559 -5.42 -15.13 -12.49
CA GLN A 559 -4.74 -15.89 -13.53
C GLN A 559 -5.60 -17.06 -14.03
N SER A 560 -5.50 -17.35 -15.35
CA SER A 560 -6.12 -18.52 -15.96
C SER A 560 -5.39 -19.81 -15.58
N GLU A 561 -4.07 -19.73 -15.44
CA GLU A 561 -3.25 -20.85 -14.98
C GLU A 561 -3.28 -20.94 -13.45
N ARG A 562 -3.71 -22.10 -12.96
CA ARG A 562 -3.78 -22.36 -11.52
C ARG A 562 -2.61 -23.26 -11.13
N ASP A 563 -1.79 -22.77 -10.22
CA ASP A 563 -0.76 -23.63 -9.64
C ASP A 563 -1.42 -24.63 -8.69
N LEU A 564 -1.35 -25.91 -9.06
CA LEU A 564 -1.91 -27.00 -8.28
C LEU A 564 -0.86 -27.67 -7.38
N ARG A 565 0.37 -27.14 -7.33
CA ARG A 565 1.43 -27.67 -6.46
C ARG A 565 1.05 -27.44 -5.01
N GLU A 566 1.41 -28.41 -4.17
CA GLU A 566 1.33 -28.21 -2.72
C GLU A 566 2.27 -27.06 -2.33
N VAL A 567 1.74 -26.07 -1.65
CA VAL A 567 2.53 -25.00 -1.05
C VAL A 567 2.84 -25.44 0.36
N ASN A 568 4.12 -25.61 0.66
CA ASN A 568 4.56 -25.92 2.03
C ASN A 568 4.55 -24.60 2.83
N LEU A 569 3.67 -24.50 3.81
CA LEU A 569 3.47 -23.28 4.59
C LEU A 569 3.77 -23.58 6.07
N ASP A 570 4.61 -22.76 6.69
CA ASP A 570 4.98 -22.91 8.09
C ASP A 570 3.77 -22.67 9.02
N PHE A 571 3.59 -23.54 10.00
CA PHE A 571 2.54 -23.40 11.00
C PHE A 571 2.93 -22.39 12.07
N VAL A 572 1.95 -21.53 12.43
CA VAL A 572 2.06 -20.65 13.60
C VAL A 572 0.98 -21.03 14.60
N ASP A 573 1.39 -21.55 15.75
CA ASP A 573 0.47 -21.73 16.87
C ASP A 573 0.03 -20.35 17.39
N ARG A 574 -1.29 -20.11 17.38
CA ARG A 574 -1.87 -18.83 17.79
C ARG A 574 -1.58 -18.51 19.26
N ASN A 575 -1.59 -19.50 20.14
CA ASN A 575 -1.35 -19.28 21.56
C ASN A 575 0.11 -18.88 21.80
N ASP A 576 1.05 -19.51 21.08
CA ASP A 576 2.46 -19.14 21.12
C ASP A 576 2.68 -17.72 20.59
N TYR A 577 1.95 -17.34 19.53
CA TYR A 577 2.03 -16.00 18.97
C TYR A 577 1.48 -14.93 19.91
N ILE A 578 0.31 -15.16 20.51
CA ILE A 578 -0.26 -14.29 21.54
C ILE A 578 0.68 -14.16 22.75
N ALA A 579 1.21 -15.29 23.23
CA ALA A 579 2.17 -15.30 24.34
C ALA A 579 3.42 -14.49 24.02
N ARG A 580 3.94 -14.62 22.81
CA ARG A 580 5.08 -13.84 22.33
C ARG A 580 4.83 -12.34 22.34
N ILE A 581 3.68 -11.90 21.81
CA ILE A 581 3.28 -10.49 21.79
C ILE A 581 3.09 -9.95 23.21
N MET A 582 2.38 -10.65 24.06
CA MET A 582 2.14 -10.22 25.45
C MET A 582 3.44 -10.12 26.25
N ASN A 583 4.35 -11.08 26.03
CA ASN A 583 5.66 -11.10 26.68
C ASN A 583 6.56 -9.95 26.22
N ALA A 584 6.38 -9.47 25.01
CA ALA A 584 7.17 -8.37 24.45
C ALA A 584 6.98 -7.06 25.24
N LYS A 585 5.86 -6.89 25.95
CA LYS A 585 5.58 -5.69 26.76
C LYS A 585 6.64 -5.41 27.82
N GLU A 586 7.22 -6.47 28.39
CA GLU A 586 8.24 -6.40 29.46
C GLU A 586 9.68 -6.34 28.92
N LYS A 587 9.84 -6.32 27.59
CA LYS A 587 11.17 -6.27 26.96
C LYS A 587 11.67 -4.84 26.79
N LYS A 588 12.97 -4.71 26.47
CA LYS A 588 13.57 -3.42 26.11
C LYS A 588 13.14 -2.95 24.75
N VAL A 589 13.33 -1.67 24.46
CA VAL A 589 13.22 -1.12 23.11
C VAL A 589 14.20 -1.80 22.14
N PRO A 590 13.91 -1.85 20.81
CA PRO A 590 14.89 -2.32 19.83
C PRO A 590 16.23 -1.58 19.95
N GLY A 591 17.33 -2.29 19.78
CA GLY A 591 18.68 -1.71 19.92
C GLY A 591 19.70 -2.28 18.96
N ASP A 592 19.32 -3.27 18.14
CA ASP A 592 20.23 -3.97 17.22
C ASP A 592 20.31 -3.29 15.83
N PHE A 593 20.22 -1.97 15.81
CA PHE A 593 20.42 -1.17 14.62
C PHE A 593 21.88 -0.78 14.48
N ASN A 594 22.42 -0.93 13.26
CA ASN A 594 23.81 -0.64 12.97
C ASN A 594 23.95 0.60 12.11
N ALA A 595 24.80 1.52 12.54
CA ALA A 595 25.25 2.62 11.68
C ALA A 595 26.23 2.07 10.62
N PHE A 596 26.17 2.67 9.44
CA PHE A 596 27.07 2.42 8.33
C PHE A 596 27.93 3.65 8.05
N THR A 597 29.11 3.44 7.48
CA THR A 597 29.88 4.54 6.92
C THR A 597 29.66 4.63 5.41
N LYS A 598 29.70 5.84 4.86
CA LYS A 598 29.60 6.04 3.40
C LYS A 598 30.67 5.21 2.65
N LYS A 599 31.86 5.09 3.23
CA LYS A 599 32.97 4.29 2.67
C LYS A 599 32.61 2.79 2.60
N GLU A 600 31.99 2.23 3.63
CA GLU A 600 31.56 0.82 3.62
C GLU A 600 30.51 0.59 2.52
N VAL A 601 29.50 1.45 2.45
CA VAL A 601 28.41 1.30 1.48
C VAL A 601 28.90 1.46 0.05
N LEU A 602 29.62 2.53 -0.26
CA LEU A 602 30.11 2.82 -1.61
C LEU A 602 31.29 1.91 -2.02
N GLY A 603 32.02 1.38 -1.05
CA GLY A 603 33.13 0.41 -1.28
C GLY A 603 32.65 -1.02 -1.53
N SER A 604 31.40 -1.35 -1.22
CA SER A 604 30.82 -2.65 -1.52
C SER A 604 30.41 -2.75 -2.98
N LYS A 605 30.63 -3.91 -3.59
CA LYS A 605 30.13 -4.18 -4.96
C LYS A 605 28.61 -4.11 -5.04
N HIS A 606 27.93 -4.51 -3.98
CA HIS A 606 26.48 -4.46 -3.85
C HIS A 606 26.12 -4.35 -2.36
N TRP A 607 25.06 -3.63 -2.02
CA TRP A 607 24.65 -3.44 -0.60
C TRP A 607 24.24 -4.74 0.08
N THR A 608 23.66 -5.68 -0.63
CA THR A 608 23.29 -7.01 -0.09
C THR A 608 24.48 -7.82 0.42
N LEU A 609 25.72 -7.45 0.02
CA LEU A 609 26.94 -8.10 0.52
C LEU A 609 27.40 -7.56 1.87
N LEU A 610 26.84 -6.44 2.33
CA LEU A 610 27.11 -5.90 3.65
C LEU A 610 26.50 -6.82 4.72
N SER A 611 27.30 -7.26 5.67
CA SER A 611 26.90 -8.26 6.68
C SER A 611 25.73 -7.82 7.54
N LYS A 612 25.59 -6.51 7.75
CA LYS A 612 24.53 -5.89 8.57
C LYS A 612 23.26 -5.58 7.75
N PHE A 613 23.30 -5.67 6.43
CA PHE A 613 22.14 -5.42 5.58
C PHE A 613 21.19 -6.64 5.60
N PRO A 614 19.87 -6.42 5.62
CA PRO A 614 18.90 -7.53 5.65
C PRO A 614 19.07 -8.48 4.46
N LYS A 615 18.76 -9.73 4.70
CA LYS A 615 18.72 -10.77 3.66
C LYS A 615 17.27 -11.04 3.28
N GLN A 616 16.95 -10.80 2.03
CA GLN A 616 15.67 -11.25 1.46
C GLN A 616 15.73 -12.75 1.21
N GLU A 617 14.61 -13.45 1.40
CA GLU A 617 14.49 -14.87 1.15
C GLU A 617 14.85 -15.21 -0.30
N GLU A 618 15.64 -16.26 -0.49
CA GLU A 618 16.08 -16.72 -1.83
C GLU A 618 14.90 -17.29 -2.63
N GLY A 619 14.90 -17.05 -3.93
CA GLY A 619 13.96 -17.65 -4.87
C GLY A 619 13.11 -16.63 -5.61
N ILE A 620 12.42 -17.14 -6.61
CA ILE A 620 11.47 -16.41 -7.46
C ILE A 620 10.05 -16.88 -7.17
N LYS A 621 9.07 -16.07 -7.56
CA LYS A 621 7.64 -16.43 -7.61
C LYS A 621 7.13 -16.31 -9.04
N LYS A 622 5.95 -16.86 -9.33
CA LYS A 622 5.21 -16.54 -10.55
C LYS A 622 4.78 -15.08 -10.51
N ALA A 623 4.84 -14.41 -11.65
CA ALA A 623 4.43 -13.01 -11.81
C ALA A 623 3.22 -12.89 -12.72
N CYS A 624 2.28 -12.05 -12.30
CA CYS A 624 1.13 -11.65 -13.13
C CYS A 624 1.60 -10.78 -14.28
N ALA A 625 0.95 -10.89 -15.43
CA ALA A 625 1.23 -10.03 -16.57
C ALA A 625 0.85 -8.56 -16.28
N LEU A 626 1.69 -7.62 -16.65
CA LEU A 626 1.34 -6.21 -16.67
C LEU A 626 0.59 -5.83 -17.96
N PRO A 627 -0.24 -4.79 -17.92
CA PRO A 627 -1.09 -4.43 -19.05
C PRO A 627 -0.35 -3.74 -20.21
N TYR A 628 0.92 -3.37 -20.05
CA TYR A 628 1.66 -2.58 -21.04
C TYR A 628 3.17 -2.81 -21.01
N ASN A 629 3.83 -2.48 -22.13
CA ASN A 629 5.28 -2.26 -22.21
C ASN A 629 5.57 -0.76 -22.15
N LEU A 630 6.46 -0.36 -21.24
CA LEU A 630 7.01 1.00 -21.17
C LEU A 630 8.39 1.03 -21.80
N ASN A 631 8.69 2.07 -22.58
CA ASN A 631 10.03 2.31 -23.11
C ASN A 631 10.42 3.79 -23.03
N ALA A 632 11.73 4.05 -23.00
CA ALA A 632 12.29 5.39 -23.09
C ALA A 632 13.63 5.34 -23.83
N ASN A 633 13.81 6.26 -24.78
CA ASN A 633 15.02 6.47 -25.56
C ASN A 633 15.45 7.94 -25.51
N VAL A 634 16.73 8.24 -25.75
CA VAL A 634 17.24 9.62 -25.75
C VAL A 634 17.99 9.98 -27.02
N LYS A 635 18.00 11.26 -27.33
CA LYS A 635 18.84 11.86 -28.34
C LYS A 635 19.21 13.30 -28.00
N LEU A 636 20.36 13.76 -28.48
CA LEU A 636 20.72 15.16 -28.40
C LEU A 636 19.98 15.95 -29.51
N ALA A 637 19.33 17.03 -29.14
CA ALA A 637 18.54 17.89 -30.01
C ALA A 637 19.03 19.35 -29.93
N GLY A 638 18.51 20.22 -30.79
CA GLY A 638 18.77 21.66 -30.78
C GLY A 638 20.25 22.00 -30.87
N SER A 639 20.99 21.47 -31.85
CA SER A 639 22.45 21.64 -32.00
C SER A 639 23.20 21.12 -30.76
N LYS A 640 22.72 20.06 -30.15
CA LYS A 640 23.25 19.39 -28.94
C LYS A 640 23.13 20.23 -27.65
N THR A 641 22.25 21.22 -27.61
CA THR A 641 21.99 22.03 -26.42
C THR A 641 20.87 21.47 -25.53
N GLN A 642 20.17 20.45 -26.00
CA GLN A 642 19.09 19.81 -25.30
C GLN A 642 19.21 18.29 -25.36
N LEU A 643 18.88 17.60 -24.27
CA LEU A 643 18.61 16.18 -24.28
C LEU A 643 17.10 16.00 -24.44
N GLN A 644 16.70 15.36 -25.54
CA GLN A 644 15.32 14.93 -25.75
C GLN A 644 15.18 13.48 -25.26
N MET A 645 14.18 13.22 -24.46
CA MET A 645 13.78 11.85 -24.07
C MET A 645 12.40 11.58 -24.63
N ASP A 646 12.27 10.47 -25.33
CA ASP A 646 11.04 10.00 -25.96
C ASP A 646 10.52 8.81 -25.15
N PHE A 647 9.28 8.90 -24.64
CA PHE A 647 8.59 7.84 -23.88
C PHE A 647 7.50 7.21 -24.74
N THR A 648 7.37 5.90 -24.66
CA THR A 648 6.29 5.16 -25.32
C THR A 648 5.70 4.12 -24.36
N VAL A 649 4.39 3.95 -24.45
CA VAL A 649 3.66 2.87 -23.80
C VAL A 649 2.86 2.12 -24.86
N GLU A 650 2.99 0.82 -24.88
CA GLU A 650 2.25 -0.06 -25.77
C GLU A 650 1.47 -1.06 -24.95
N SER A 651 0.12 -1.01 -25.01
CA SER A 651 -0.71 -1.96 -24.32
C SER A 651 -0.59 -3.35 -24.95
N ASN A 652 -0.60 -4.35 -24.11
CA ASN A 652 -0.68 -5.74 -24.53
C ASN A 652 -2.14 -6.24 -24.56
N GLN A 653 -2.36 -7.54 -24.54
CA GLN A 653 -3.69 -8.15 -24.72
C GLN A 653 -4.67 -7.91 -23.55
N LEU A 654 -4.24 -7.37 -22.43
CA LEU A 654 -5.10 -7.10 -21.26
C LEU A 654 -5.89 -5.78 -21.39
N LYS A 655 -6.59 -5.59 -22.53
CA LYS A 655 -7.33 -4.35 -22.86
C LYS A 655 -8.67 -4.24 -22.13
N ASN A 656 -8.67 -4.08 -20.83
CA ASN A 656 -9.90 -3.87 -20.06
C ASN A 656 -10.16 -2.38 -19.70
N LYS A 657 -9.18 -1.52 -19.90
CA LYS A 657 -9.26 -0.06 -19.70
C LYS A 657 -8.15 0.67 -20.46
N VAL A 658 -8.16 2.00 -20.47
CA VAL A 658 -7.06 2.84 -20.92
C VAL A 658 -6.04 2.91 -19.79
N TYR A 659 -4.76 2.69 -20.12
CA TYR A 659 -3.65 2.74 -19.18
C TYR A 659 -2.69 3.88 -19.48
N ALA A 660 -2.12 4.46 -18.41
CA ALA A 660 -0.97 5.34 -18.50
C ALA A 660 0.11 4.85 -17.54
N ALA A 661 1.33 4.61 -18.02
CA ALA A 661 2.44 4.23 -17.16
C ALA A 661 3.01 5.47 -16.47
N PRO A 662 3.13 5.47 -15.14
CA PRO A 662 3.84 6.52 -14.41
C PRO A 662 5.35 6.33 -14.56
N VAL A 663 6.07 7.45 -14.72
CA VAL A 663 7.53 7.46 -14.88
C VAL A 663 8.12 8.59 -14.07
N GLN A 664 9.24 8.34 -13.42
CA GLN A 664 10.03 9.34 -12.70
C GLN A 664 11.43 9.45 -13.32
N VAL A 665 11.88 10.69 -13.54
CA VAL A 665 13.22 10.99 -14.07
C VAL A 665 14.01 11.75 -13.02
N TYR A 666 15.22 11.28 -12.72
CA TYR A 666 16.12 11.82 -11.71
C TYR A 666 17.37 12.40 -12.37
N ASP A 667 17.71 13.63 -12.03
CA ASP A 667 19.00 14.24 -12.38
C ASP A 667 20.05 13.84 -11.35
N MET A 668 21.01 13.03 -11.76
CA MET A 668 22.05 12.48 -10.90
C MET A 668 23.27 13.43 -10.74
N ILE A 669 23.43 14.41 -11.64
CA ILE A 669 24.50 15.42 -11.53
C ILE A 669 24.01 16.59 -10.66
N GLY A 670 22.87 17.16 -11.01
CA GLY A 670 22.29 18.34 -10.37
C GLY A 670 23.02 19.64 -10.70
N GLY A 671 22.35 20.56 -11.35
CA GLY A 671 22.78 21.96 -11.51
C GLY A 671 22.12 22.88 -10.50
N SER A 672 22.59 24.14 -10.42
CA SER A 672 22.01 25.15 -9.52
C SER A 672 20.53 25.48 -9.81
N GLN A 673 20.03 25.11 -11.00
CA GLN A 673 18.66 25.31 -11.45
C GLN A 673 17.89 23.99 -11.66
N SER A 674 18.50 22.82 -11.39
CA SER A 674 17.84 21.54 -11.53
C SER A 674 16.82 21.31 -10.42
N ARG A 675 15.57 21.01 -10.78
CA ARG A 675 14.55 20.51 -9.85
C ARG A 675 14.97 19.18 -9.20
N GLY A 676 15.73 18.37 -9.92
CA GLY A 676 16.24 17.07 -9.52
C GLY A 676 15.31 15.89 -9.85
N VAL A 677 13.98 16.06 -9.85
CA VAL A 677 13.01 14.99 -10.14
C VAL A 677 11.87 15.52 -11.00
N TRP A 678 11.48 14.75 -12.03
CA TRP A 678 10.32 15.00 -12.90
C TRP A 678 9.41 13.79 -12.93
N ASP A 679 8.11 14.04 -12.95
CA ASP A 679 7.08 13.03 -12.94
C ASP A 679 6.31 13.03 -14.28
N PHE A 680 5.96 11.84 -14.80
CA PHE A 680 5.26 11.68 -16.07
C PHE A 680 4.14 10.65 -15.93
N ALA A 681 3.12 10.78 -16.79
CA ALA A 681 2.13 9.74 -17.02
C ALA A 681 1.95 9.57 -18.54
N VAL A 682 2.48 8.49 -19.09
CA VAL A 682 2.54 8.19 -20.52
C VAL A 682 1.41 7.24 -20.89
N ARG A 683 0.45 7.72 -21.69
CA ARG A 683 -0.72 6.93 -22.08
C ARG A 683 -0.38 5.94 -23.20
N ASP A 684 -1.06 4.81 -23.17
CA ASP A 684 -1.02 3.80 -24.24
C ASP A 684 -1.26 4.40 -25.62
N ASN A 685 -0.36 4.09 -26.56
CA ASN A 685 -0.38 4.58 -27.95
C ASN A 685 -0.35 6.12 -28.10
N GLU A 686 0.08 6.87 -27.09
CA GLU A 686 0.30 8.31 -27.13
C GLU A 686 1.76 8.65 -26.77
N PRO A 687 2.70 8.57 -27.71
CA PRO A 687 4.11 8.88 -27.46
C PRO A 687 4.30 10.27 -26.88
N MET A 688 5.22 10.39 -25.94
CA MET A 688 5.49 11.63 -25.22
C MET A 688 6.96 11.98 -25.29
N ASP A 689 7.28 13.24 -25.56
CA ASP A 689 8.63 13.77 -25.52
C ASP A 689 8.79 14.81 -24.42
N TYR A 690 10.00 14.94 -23.91
CA TYR A 690 10.39 16.00 -22.99
C TYR A 690 11.84 16.41 -23.21
N TYR A 691 12.18 17.69 -22.89
CA TYR A 691 13.46 18.29 -23.21
C TYR A 691 14.11 18.88 -21.98
N TRP A 692 15.35 18.48 -21.71
CA TRP A 692 16.20 19.09 -20.68
C TRP A 692 17.30 19.89 -21.35
N LYS A 693 17.60 21.08 -20.83
CA LYS A 693 18.80 21.80 -21.24
C LYS A 693 20.04 21.06 -20.71
N VAL A 694 21.01 20.87 -21.56
CA VAL A 694 22.33 20.39 -21.12
C VAL A 694 23.14 21.65 -20.75
N GLU A 695 23.26 21.92 -19.43
CA GLU A 695 23.83 23.15 -18.89
C GLU A 695 25.37 23.09 -18.73
N ASP A 696 25.94 24.12 -18.07
CA ASP A 696 27.36 24.38 -17.93
C ASP A 696 28.15 23.18 -17.41
N GLY A 697 29.23 22.83 -18.09
CA GLY A 697 30.01 21.61 -17.89
C GLY A 697 29.75 20.53 -18.92
N ASP A 698 28.76 20.75 -19.82
CA ASP A 698 28.45 19.88 -20.96
C ASP A 698 27.96 18.45 -20.64
N LYS A 699 27.82 18.07 -19.38
CA LYS A 699 27.48 16.70 -18.95
C LYS A 699 25.99 16.56 -18.59
N TYR A 700 25.46 15.35 -18.80
CA TYR A 700 24.15 14.93 -18.31
C TYR A 700 24.22 13.53 -17.73
N HIS A 701 23.40 13.25 -16.71
CA HIS A 701 23.17 11.93 -16.19
C HIS A 701 21.74 11.85 -15.63
N TYR A 702 20.86 11.14 -16.33
CA TYR A 702 19.47 10.96 -15.94
C TYR A 702 19.17 9.48 -15.71
N ASN A 703 18.57 9.17 -14.56
CA ASN A 703 17.99 7.87 -14.26
C ASN A 703 16.47 7.97 -14.42
N VAL A 704 15.88 6.95 -15.03
CA VAL A 704 14.43 6.83 -15.26
C VAL A 704 13.93 5.59 -14.56
N HIS A 705 12.94 5.76 -13.69
CA HIS A 705 12.30 4.66 -12.97
C HIS A 705 10.82 4.58 -13.35
N GLY A 706 10.31 3.36 -13.48
CA GLY A 706 8.93 3.05 -13.76
C GLY A 706 8.48 1.78 -13.05
N PRO A 707 7.25 1.31 -13.32
CA PRO A 707 6.69 0.12 -12.69
C PRO A 707 7.50 -1.14 -12.96
N ASN A 708 7.39 -2.12 -12.07
CA ASN A 708 8.02 -3.45 -12.19
C ASN A 708 9.52 -3.42 -12.49
N GLY A 709 10.27 -2.47 -11.88
CA GLY A 709 11.70 -2.37 -12.07
C GLY A 709 12.12 -1.91 -13.47
N PHE A 710 11.23 -1.25 -14.20
CA PHE A 710 11.64 -0.52 -15.40
C PHE A 710 12.70 0.50 -15.03
N PHE A 711 13.83 0.44 -15.71
CA PHE A 711 14.96 1.32 -15.44
C PHE A 711 15.67 1.73 -16.73
N ARG A 712 16.01 3.01 -16.81
CA ARG A 712 16.92 3.56 -17.82
C ARG A 712 17.93 4.46 -17.14
N SER A 713 19.16 4.48 -17.67
CA SER A 713 20.16 5.47 -17.27
C SER A 713 20.86 6.00 -18.50
N PHE A 714 20.96 7.32 -18.60
CA PHE A 714 21.55 8.01 -19.75
C PHE A 714 22.62 8.98 -19.25
N GLU A 715 23.88 8.66 -19.54
CA GLU A 715 25.06 9.41 -19.11
C GLU A 715 25.87 9.86 -20.32
N GLY A 716 26.30 11.13 -20.33
CA GLY A 716 27.08 11.66 -21.41
C GLY A 716 27.32 13.17 -21.38
N SER A 717 27.73 13.74 -22.48
CA SER A 717 27.98 15.18 -22.64
C SER A 717 27.64 15.70 -24.07
N LYS A 718 27.60 17.03 -24.24
CA LYS A 718 27.45 17.68 -25.54
C LYS A 718 28.60 17.37 -26.50
N SER A 719 29.79 17.15 -25.96
CA SER A 719 31.02 16.84 -26.72
C SER A 719 31.14 15.37 -27.07
N ASN A 720 30.20 14.52 -26.59
CA ASN A 720 30.19 13.10 -26.89
C ASN A 720 30.10 12.82 -28.38
N LEU A 721 30.61 11.65 -28.71
CA LEU A 721 30.46 11.05 -30.03
C LEU A 721 28.96 10.98 -30.39
N ASP A 722 28.67 11.26 -31.66
CA ASP A 722 27.30 11.34 -32.17
C ASP A 722 26.80 9.93 -32.49
N ILE A 723 26.58 9.13 -31.41
CA ILE A 723 26.02 7.79 -31.48
C ILE A 723 24.54 7.85 -31.13
N TYR A 724 23.69 7.47 -32.06
CA TYR A 724 22.27 7.30 -31.86
C TYR A 724 21.97 5.86 -31.46
N VAL A 725 21.19 5.67 -30.41
CA VAL A 725 20.71 4.38 -29.95
C VAL A 725 19.19 4.43 -29.82
N GLU A 726 18.55 3.42 -30.36
CA GLU A 726 17.12 3.23 -30.23
C GLU A 726 16.84 1.77 -29.88
N VAL A 727 16.14 1.55 -28.80
CA VAL A 727 15.79 0.22 -28.26
C VAL A 727 14.30 -0.03 -28.49
N PHE A 728 13.96 -1.20 -29.02
CA PHE A 728 12.61 -1.64 -29.27
C PHE A 728 12.33 -2.93 -28.49
N LEU A 729 11.22 -2.98 -27.78
CA LEU A 729 10.73 -4.16 -27.09
C LEU A 729 9.71 -4.89 -27.96
N HIS A 730 9.82 -6.21 -28.06
CA HIS A 730 8.90 -7.03 -28.87
C HIS A 730 8.16 -8.07 -28.04
N THR A 731 6.89 -8.28 -28.33
CA THR A 731 6.04 -9.25 -27.61
C THR A 731 6.48 -10.71 -27.76
N ASP A 732 7.42 -11.01 -28.67
CA ASP A 732 8.10 -12.31 -28.78
C ASP A 732 9.24 -12.49 -27.77
N LEU A 733 9.31 -11.64 -26.73
CA LEU A 733 10.36 -11.57 -25.72
C LEU A 733 11.75 -11.27 -26.29
N SER A 734 11.82 -10.53 -27.38
CA SER A 734 13.07 -10.06 -27.94
C SER A 734 13.24 -8.54 -27.85
N ILE A 735 14.49 -8.09 -27.91
CA ILE A 735 14.86 -6.66 -27.99
C ILE A 735 15.64 -6.43 -29.26
N SER A 736 15.24 -5.42 -30.01
CA SER A 736 16.05 -4.89 -31.13
C SER A 736 16.75 -3.61 -30.67
N VAL A 737 18.03 -3.47 -31.01
CA VAL A 737 18.80 -2.26 -30.77
C VAL A 737 19.32 -1.76 -32.09
N LYS A 738 18.92 -0.57 -32.43
CA LYS A 738 19.41 0.18 -33.58
C LYS A 738 20.53 1.10 -33.12
N LEU A 739 21.71 0.92 -33.70
CA LEU A 739 22.88 1.76 -33.49
C LEU A 739 23.18 2.55 -34.77
N LYS A 740 23.44 3.83 -34.64
CA LYS A 740 23.88 4.66 -35.78
C LYS A 740 24.99 5.61 -35.35
N ASN A 741 26.09 5.59 -36.10
CA ASN A 741 27.16 6.56 -35.88
C ASN A 741 26.94 7.76 -36.84
N ASN A 742 26.51 8.88 -36.30
CA ASN A 742 26.35 10.13 -37.03
C ASN A 742 27.65 10.98 -36.98
N GLY A 743 28.69 10.49 -36.30
CA GLY A 743 30.01 11.17 -36.22
C GLY A 743 30.87 10.91 -37.42
N VAL A 744 32.09 11.50 -37.40
CA VAL A 744 33.07 11.46 -38.49
C VAL A 744 34.14 10.39 -38.30
N ASN A 745 34.25 9.79 -37.14
CA ASN A 745 35.22 8.76 -36.77
C ASN A 745 34.55 7.40 -36.54
N THR A 746 35.28 6.32 -36.85
CA THR A 746 34.85 4.97 -36.45
C THR A 746 34.89 4.86 -34.92
N VAL A 747 33.86 4.22 -34.34
CA VAL A 747 33.72 4.00 -32.89
C VAL A 747 33.52 2.53 -32.58
N ASN A 748 33.98 2.12 -31.39
CA ASN A 748 33.75 0.76 -30.84
C ASN A 748 32.68 0.80 -29.77
N VAL A 749 31.48 0.31 -30.09
CA VAL A 749 30.34 0.25 -29.17
C VAL A 749 30.31 -1.10 -28.51
N ALA A 750 30.42 -1.11 -27.20
CA ALA A 750 30.28 -2.30 -26.36
C ALA A 750 28.83 -2.45 -25.88
N LEU A 751 28.29 -3.65 -26.04
CA LEU A 751 26.96 -4.04 -25.59
C LEU A 751 27.12 -5.20 -24.61
N ASP A 752 26.72 -4.98 -23.35
CA ASP A 752 26.84 -5.97 -22.29
C ASP A 752 25.45 -6.41 -21.81
N ASN A 753 25.13 -7.67 -22.10
CA ASN A 753 23.92 -8.39 -21.66
C ASN A 753 24.27 -9.51 -20.67
N SER A 754 25.39 -9.39 -19.93
CA SER A 754 25.94 -10.52 -19.17
C SER A 754 25.08 -10.94 -17.99
N LEU A 755 24.24 -10.08 -17.45
CA LEU A 755 23.43 -10.40 -16.27
C LEU A 755 22.40 -11.51 -16.55
N TYR A 756 21.66 -11.44 -17.66
CA TYR A 756 20.65 -12.46 -18.00
C TYR A 756 21.08 -13.40 -19.12
N LEU A 757 21.77 -12.89 -20.17
CA LEU A 757 22.13 -13.69 -21.33
C LEU A 757 23.56 -14.23 -21.30
N LYS A 758 24.40 -13.77 -20.35
CA LYS A 758 25.85 -14.08 -20.32
C LYS A 758 26.55 -13.77 -21.64
N LYS A 759 26.15 -12.70 -22.33
CA LYS A 759 26.66 -12.27 -23.62
C LYS A 759 27.14 -10.82 -23.54
N ALA A 760 28.36 -10.59 -24.02
CA ALA A 760 28.88 -9.25 -24.30
C ALA A 760 29.51 -9.25 -25.69
N MET A 761 29.42 -8.11 -26.40
CA MET A 761 30.00 -7.96 -27.73
C MET A 761 30.49 -6.52 -27.93
N ILE A 762 31.43 -6.37 -28.83
CA ILE A 762 31.90 -5.06 -29.30
C ILE A 762 31.66 -4.98 -30.81
N ILE A 763 31.10 -3.85 -31.26
CA ILE A 763 30.82 -3.57 -32.67
C ILE A 763 31.65 -2.38 -33.09
N GLU A 764 32.40 -2.54 -34.15
CA GLU A 764 33.04 -1.45 -34.86
C GLU A 764 31.98 -0.77 -35.76
N LEU A 765 31.72 0.51 -35.51
CA LEU A 765 30.68 1.28 -36.20
C LEU A 765 31.30 2.45 -36.96
N PRO A 766 31.57 2.32 -38.26
CA PRO A 766 32.11 3.38 -39.09
C PRO A 766 31.19 4.60 -39.20
N PRO A 767 31.69 5.77 -39.66
CA PRO A 767 30.90 6.96 -39.91
C PRO A 767 29.69 6.68 -40.81
N ASN A 768 28.51 7.22 -40.42
CA ASN A 768 27.22 7.06 -41.12
C ASN A 768 26.70 5.63 -41.27
N LYS A 769 27.33 4.66 -40.61
CA LYS A 769 26.83 3.28 -40.56
C LYS A 769 25.74 3.13 -39.52
N GLU A 770 24.82 2.23 -39.85
CA GLU A 770 23.70 1.79 -39.00
C GLU A 770 23.76 0.28 -38.87
N GLU A 771 23.55 -0.22 -37.64
CA GLU A 771 23.46 -1.63 -37.33
C GLU A 771 22.18 -1.90 -36.54
N LEU A 772 21.50 -2.98 -36.86
CA LEU A 772 20.34 -3.47 -36.17
C LEU A 772 20.63 -4.85 -35.54
N LEU A 773 20.61 -4.91 -34.24
CA LEU A 773 20.88 -6.11 -33.47
C LEU A 773 19.59 -6.63 -32.82
N LYS A 774 19.46 -7.93 -32.71
CA LYS A 774 18.32 -8.54 -32.04
C LYS A 774 18.81 -9.59 -31.04
N TRP A 775 18.23 -9.56 -29.81
CA TRP A 775 18.47 -10.54 -28.76
C TRP A 775 17.16 -11.16 -28.29
N ASP A 776 17.20 -12.46 -28.05
CA ASP A 776 16.10 -13.25 -27.48
C ASP A 776 16.28 -13.36 -25.97
N TYR A 777 15.26 -12.95 -25.20
CA TYR A 777 15.19 -13.02 -23.75
C TYR A 777 14.19 -14.08 -23.26
N THR A 778 13.76 -15.02 -24.10
CA THR A 778 12.89 -16.14 -23.71
C THR A 778 13.51 -16.93 -22.57
N GLY A 779 14.86 -17.15 -22.60
CA GLY A 779 15.58 -17.85 -21.55
C GLY A 779 15.59 -17.19 -20.16
N SER A 780 15.32 -15.88 -20.09
CA SER A 780 15.17 -15.12 -18.84
C SER A 780 13.70 -14.74 -18.57
N ASN A 781 12.75 -15.36 -19.26
CA ASN A 781 11.32 -15.04 -19.19
C ASN A 781 11.01 -13.54 -19.40
N GLY A 782 11.70 -12.91 -20.37
CA GLY A 782 11.50 -11.50 -20.70
C GLY A 782 12.30 -10.48 -19.86
N TRP A 783 13.03 -10.90 -18.82
CA TRP A 783 13.88 -10.01 -18.04
C TRP A 783 15.15 -9.65 -18.81
N TYR A 784 15.48 -8.37 -18.90
CA TYR A 784 16.62 -7.85 -19.62
C TYR A 784 17.40 -6.81 -18.81
N ASP A 785 18.70 -6.76 -19.10
CA ASP A 785 19.63 -5.75 -18.58
C ASP A 785 20.74 -5.56 -19.62
N LEU A 786 20.70 -4.42 -20.32
CA LEU A 786 21.58 -4.10 -21.42
C LEU A 786 22.32 -2.80 -21.13
N MET A 787 23.64 -2.89 -20.94
CA MET A 787 24.54 -1.74 -20.87
C MET A 787 25.18 -1.49 -22.23
N ILE A 788 25.07 -0.27 -22.73
CA ILE A 788 25.71 0.19 -23.97
C ILE A 788 26.73 1.27 -23.61
N SER A 789 27.96 1.10 -24.07
CA SER A 789 29.05 2.07 -23.83
C SER A 789 29.98 2.19 -25.05
N CYS A 790 30.81 3.22 -25.06
CA CYS A 790 31.77 3.45 -26.14
C CYS A 790 33.20 3.44 -25.63
N LYS A 791 34.08 2.73 -26.31
CA LYS A 791 35.50 2.62 -25.93
C LYS A 791 36.22 3.97 -26.03
N GLU A 792 35.89 4.75 -27.06
CA GLU A 792 36.48 6.06 -27.36
C GLU A 792 35.95 7.18 -26.48
N ASP A 793 34.81 6.93 -25.79
CA ASP A 793 34.19 7.88 -24.88
C ASP A 793 33.68 7.15 -23.63
N LYS A 794 34.50 7.12 -22.60
CA LYS A 794 34.20 6.40 -21.36
C LYS A 794 33.09 7.05 -20.50
N GLU A 795 32.78 8.32 -20.77
CA GLU A 795 31.72 9.04 -20.04
C GLU A 795 30.35 8.81 -20.68
N TRP A 796 30.28 8.33 -21.90
CA TRP A 796 29.03 8.03 -22.59
C TRP A 796 28.57 6.59 -22.29
N LYS A 797 27.37 6.46 -21.67
CA LYS A 797 26.74 5.19 -21.35
C LYS A 797 25.25 5.29 -21.43
N GLN A 798 24.62 4.20 -21.84
CA GLN A 798 23.16 4.03 -21.80
C GLN A 798 22.83 2.66 -21.21
N HIS A 799 21.94 2.62 -20.21
CA HIS A 799 21.55 1.41 -19.53
C HIS A 799 20.05 1.20 -19.68
N TYR A 800 19.65 0.03 -20.14
CA TYR A 800 18.27 -0.39 -20.37
C TYR A 800 18.00 -1.66 -19.58
N ALA A 801 17.07 -1.61 -18.62
CA ALA A 801 16.70 -2.78 -17.83
C ALA A 801 15.20 -2.80 -17.52
N GLY A 802 14.66 -4.00 -17.33
CA GLY A 802 13.25 -4.22 -17.02
C GLY A 802 12.74 -5.57 -17.48
N HIS A 803 11.44 -5.66 -17.68
CA HIS A 803 10.75 -6.86 -18.16
C HIS A 803 9.97 -6.55 -19.45
N ILE A 804 9.97 -7.47 -20.40
CA ILE A 804 9.17 -7.39 -21.63
C ILE A 804 7.82 -8.03 -21.36
N GLU A 805 6.75 -7.27 -21.48
CA GLU A 805 5.38 -7.75 -21.30
C GLU A 805 4.79 -8.25 -22.62
N ASN A 806 4.26 -9.45 -22.61
CA ASN A 806 3.61 -10.06 -23.78
C ASN A 806 2.15 -10.50 -23.52
N GLY A 807 1.59 -10.06 -22.37
CA GLY A 807 0.24 -10.42 -21.95
C GLY A 807 0.12 -11.81 -21.34
N GLN A 808 1.24 -12.49 -21.09
CA GLN A 808 1.28 -13.80 -20.45
C GLN A 808 1.92 -13.68 -19.06
N SER A 809 1.56 -14.62 -18.19
CA SER A 809 2.23 -14.76 -16.90
C SER A 809 3.71 -15.07 -17.06
N SER A 810 4.53 -14.59 -16.12
CA SER A 810 5.98 -14.74 -16.13
C SER A 810 6.49 -15.17 -14.74
N ILE A 811 7.73 -14.85 -14.45
CA ILE A 811 8.35 -14.98 -13.13
C ILE A 811 8.84 -13.62 -12.64
N THR A 812 8.95 -13.45 -11.33
CA THR A 812 9.58 -12.28 -10.74
C THR A 812 11.08 -12.21 -11.10
N ASP A 813 11.68 -11.02 -10.99
CA ASP A 813 13.06 -10.77 -11.44
C ASP A 813 14.05 -11.78 -10.84
N PRO A 814 14.72 -12.62 -11.68
CA PRO A 814 15.69 -13.61 -11.19
C PRO A 814 16.89 -13.02 -10.45
N LEU A 815 17.23 -11.75 -10.68
CA LEU A 815 18.31 -11.09 -9.94
C LEU A 815 17.96 -10.89 -8.47
N MET A 816 16.69 -10.73 -8.13
CA MET A 816 16.26 -10.64 -6.71
C MET A 816 16.53 -11.94 -5.95
N ALA A 817 16.56 -13.08 -6.64
CA ALA A 817 16.83 -14.39 -6.04
C ALA A 817 18.33 -14.67 -5.83
N SER A 818 19.23 -13.95 -6.49
CA SER A 818 20.63 -14.32 -6.62
C SER A 818 21.64 -13.31 -6.08
N LEU A 819 21.20 -12.10 -5.71
CA LEU A 819 22.10 -11.02 -5.26
C LEU A 819 22.80 -11.31 -3.92
N SER A 820 22.43 -12.39 -3.23
CA SER A 820 23.06 -12.85 -1.99
C SER A 820 24.27 -13.77 -2.19
N LYS A 821 24.68 -14.06 -3.46
CA LYS A 821 25.84 -14.94 -3.77
C LYS A 821 27.07 -14.18 -4.23
#